data_5aac90cb3b3d32bf40f5a97a6edf1637
#
_entry.id   5aac90cb3b3d32bf40f5a97a6edf1637
#
_cell.length_a   1.000
_cell.length_b   1.000
_cell.length_c   1.000
_cell.angle_alpha   90.00
_cell.angle_beta   90.00
_cell.angle_gamma   90.00
#
_symmetry.space_group_name_H-M   'P 1'
#
loop_
_entity.id
_entity.type
_entity.pdbx_description
1 polymer ?
#
loop_
_entity_poly.entity_id
_entity_poly.type
_entity_poly.pdbx_seq_one_letter_code
_entity_poly.pdbx_strand_id
1 'polypeptide(L)'
;MRPDYFKSVANSLLSFKNDANASLNFILLKTYEYWIRVIRYSKHYPDADDCIRIFPKENVAKILNTLSAHFAKINEDEDAMSPQERMAFIMESNDKYIGKRIDSDDENKSIAYQRRRKAMNRFKFLVDHGCSGADVSGYVENYLNGEGIFDKSAQKVFYDCVIDELVEIMFNNPNFHDDYFRRLNIMQQSFGLNETEMEVLMFSWIFFNKSQCECLLRTFRFDNRFSDPSPSDVFPLLFPELEFEKAISCQGPLKQMGLLDDHLDTTVRVDRFLDGQSGDDLDSLYFQVYEGDSVPYKMLCRDNPKIQIAFDMLKYAQKGQGLNLFFYGVEGTGKTELAKSIASKLHRPLVLTNISTKGIHRNNLENATLQERMGSILFAATKYKSQKAILLVDESDIILNNCEKGALNFFLEQIKVPVIWISNMVENIEKSTLRRFDYSIHFERPDAEKRLQVWESVVRKQNAKSLLSQDTIRLLSAELPITAGGITLAVAGTKRLVMAGCDIDPVQSVRTIAEAQAELLKLNLEYVNRDKESRSPRYLFNALNTDADMSKVLKVMNAFDSRWKQMKKSDRPDSLNMLLYGPPGTGKTEFAKHLARTLNRKLVVKKASDLLNCYVGDTEKNIRQMFKDAEESKAILFLDEADSLIRDRSGANHSWEVSQVNEMLTQMENFKGIFIAATNFDGTLDMASRRRFALKVKFGYLKPEGIEVLWRGFFPSVACPDAAKNMHMLAPGDFNAAYSTLRFYDETELTADTILSALKSEIAYKDGREGRTMGL
;
A
#
# COMPACT_ATOMS: atom_id res chain seq x y z
N MET A 1 -18.96 0.07 -34.79
CA MET A 1 -19.74 0.12 -33.52
C MET A 1 -21.13 -0.48 -33.78
N ARG A 2 -21.67 -1.24 -32.82
CA ARG A 2 -22.91 -2.02 -33.06
C ARG A 2 -24.14 -1.12 -33.07
N PRO A 3 -25.11 -1.32 -33.98
CA PRO A 3 -26.35 -0.53 -34.04
C PRO A 3 -27.17 -0.52 -32.73
N ASP A 4 -26.99 -1.54 -31.90
CA ASP A 4 -27.72 -1.69 -30.63
C ASP A 4 -27.26 -0.70 -29.52
N TYR A 5 -26.05 -0.15 -29.63
CA TYR A 5 -25.54 0.83 -28.67
C TYR A 5 -26.29 2.17 -28.77
N PHE A 6 -26.50 2.66 -29.97
CA PHE A 6 -27.26 3.89 -30.23
C PHE A 6 -28.73 3.79 -29.81
N LYS A 7 -29.34 2.62 -29.96
CA LYS A 7 -30.70 2.37 -29.45
C LYS A 7 -30.78 2.45 -27.93
N SER A 8 -29.74 1.98 -27.22
CA SER A 8 -29.66 2.07 -25.76
C SER A 8 -29.61 3.52 -25.27
N VAL A 9 -28.84 4.38 -25.95
CA VAL A 9 -28.69 5.81 -25.60
C VAL A 9 -29.98 6.58 -25.88
N ALA A 10 -30.58 6.37 -27.05
CA ALA A 10 -31.88 6.96 -27.37
C ALA A 10 -32.97 6.54 -26.39
N ASN A 11 -32.97 5.29 -25.95
CA ASN A 11 -33.89 4.81 -24.92
C ASN A 11 -33.60 5.37 -23.53
N SER A 12 -32.33 5.62 -23.16
CA SER A 12 -31.97 6.33 -21.92
C SER A 12 -32.45 7.78 -21.94
N LEU A 13 -32.26 8.49 -23.05
CA LEU A 13 -32.77 9.86 -23.23
C LEU A 13 -34.31 9.89 -23.24
N LEU A 14 -34.96 8.87 -23.79
CA LEU A 14 -36.42 8.73 -23.76
C LEU A 14 -36.96 8.34 -22.38
N SER A 15 -36.23 7.61 -21.55
CA SER A 15 -36.65 7.28 -20.18
C SER A 15 -36.72 8.53 -19.28
N PHE A 16 -35.88 9.53 -19.51
CA PHE A 16 -35.99 10.84 -18.86
C PHE A 16 -37.24 11.63 -19.30
N LYS A 17 -37.82 11.31 -20.47
CA LYS A 17 -39.07 11.95 -20.96
C LYS A 17 -40.34 11.41 -20.33
N ASN A 18 -40.33 10.21 -19.79
CA ASN A 18 -41.55 9.58 -19.23
C ASN A 18 -41.88 10.05 -17.82
N ASP A 19 -40.93 10.72 -17.12
CA ASP A 19 -41.26 11.49 -15.92
C ASP A 19 -41.79 12.87 -16.33
N ALA A 20 -43.06 12.98 -16.55
CA ALA A 20 -43.77 14.18 -17.01
C ALA A 20 -43.59 15.42 -16.09
N ASN A 21 -42.79 15.34 -15.03
CA ASN A 21 -42.44 16.40 -14.09
C ASN A 21 -40.92 16.51 -13.82
N ALA A 22 -40.06 15.87 -14.61
CA ALA A 22 -38.62 16.06 -14.45
C ALA A 22 -38.25 17.46 -14.94
N SER A 23 -38.08 18.38 -14.02
CA SER A 23 -37.38 19.63 -14.27
C SER A 23 -36.05 19.31 -14.93
N LEU A 24 -35.72 19.98 -16.02
CA LEU A 24 -34.40 19.89 -16.67
C LEU A 24 -33.32 20.01 -15.59
N ASN A 25 -32.57 18.93 -15.36
CA ASN A 25 -31.53 18.95 -14.35
C ASN A 25 -30.28 19.65 -14.92
N PHE A 26 -29.41 20.09 -14.02
CA PHE A 26 -28.17 20.78 -14.36
C PHE A 26 -27.31 20.03 -15.40
N ILE A 27 -27.21 18.71 -15.28
CA ILE A 27 -26.41 17.86 -16.19
C ILE A 27 -26.91 17.95 -17.62
N LEU A 28 -28.22 17.90 -17.82
CA LEU A 28 -28.82 17.93 -19.15
C LEU A 28 -28.62 19.30 -19.82
N LEU A 29 -28.70 20.37 -19.06
CA LEU A 29 -28.46 21.72 -19.60
C LEU A 29 -26.98 21.97 -19.93
N LYS A 30 -26.08 21.47 -19.10
CA LYS A 30 -24.65 21.52 -19.44
C LYS A 30 -24.35 20.67 -20.67
N THR A 31 -25.01 19.56 -20.84
CA THR A 31 -24.90 18.74 -22.06
C THR A 31 -25.38 19.51 -23.29
N TYR A 32 -26.49 20.23 -23.17
CA TYR A 32 -26.98 21.11 -24.27
C TYR A 32 -26.04 22.28 -24.57
N GLU A 33 -25.45 22.89 -23.53
CA GLU A 33 -24.42 23.92 -23.71
C GLU A 33 -23.22 23.37 -24.49
N TYR A 34 -22.72 22.20 -24.12
CA TYR A 34 -21.61 21.54 -24.82
C TYR A 34 -21.97 21.26 -26.28
N TRP A 35 -23.18 20.83 -26.58
CA TRP A 35 -23.65 20.62 -27.93
C TRP A 35 -23.66 21.89 -28.75
N ILE A 36 -24.20 22.98 -28.21
CA ILE A 36 -24.22 24.29 -28.88
C ILE A 36 -22.78 24.72 -29.19
N ARG A 37 -21.88 24.55 -28.24
CA ARG A 37 -20.46 24.91 -28.43
C ARG A 37 -19.80 24.07 -29.52
N VAL A 38 -20.01 22.76 -29.54
CA VAL A 38 -19.47 21.87 -30.59
C VAL A 38 -19.98 22.32 -31.95
N ILE A 39 -21.28 22.52 -32.15
CA ILE A 39 -21.86 22.93 -33.42
C ILE A 39 -21.27 24.27 -33.87
N ARG A 40 -21.10 25.25 -32.96
CA ARG A 40 -20.59 26.60 -33.30
C ARG A 40 -19.08 26.64 -33.60
N TYR A 41 -18.26 25.90 -32.84
CA TYR A 41 -16.80 26.10 -32.88
C TYR A 41 -16.05 24.99 -33.61
N SER A 42 -16.52 23.74 -33.60
CA SER A 42 -15.75 22.63 -34.13
C SER A 42 -15.85 22.46 -35.66
N LYS A 43 -16.84 23.06 -36.31
CA LYS A 43 -17.21 22.81 -37.72
C LYS A 43 -17.58 21.33 -38.01
N HIS A 44 -17.77 20.54 -36.98
CA HIS A 44 -18.25 19.18 -37.06
C HIS A 44 -19.69 19.16 -36.60
N TYR A 45 -20.54 18.48 -37.34
CA TYR A 45 -21.97 18.41 -37.06
C TYR A 45 -22.29 16.99 -36.57
N PRO A 46 -23.04 16.87 -35.46
CA PRO A 46 -23.53 15.59 -35.02
C PRO A 46 -24.51 15.00 -36.03
N ASP A 47 -24.79 13.70 -35.88
CA ASP A 47 -25.83 13.07 -36.68
C ASP A 47 -27.17 13.79 -36.47
N ALA A 48 -27.84 14.19 -37.55
CA ALA A 48 -29.08 14.94 -37.49
C ALA A 48 -30.22 14.16 -36.83
N ASP A 49 -30.24 12.85 -36.99
CA ASP A 49 -31.25 11.98 -36.37
C ASP A 49 -31.05 11.90 -34.84
N ASP A 50 -29.80 11.89 -34.38
CA ASP A 50 -29.50 11.91 -32.95
C ASP A 50 -29.84 13.28 -32.34
N CYS A 51 -29.58 14.38 -33.07
CA CYS A 51 -29.98 15.71 -32.63
C CYS A 51 -31.49 15.85 -32.44
N ILE A 52 -32.28 15.35 -33.38
CA ILE A 52 -33.74 15.56 -33.32
C ILE A 52 -34.42 14.69 -32.27
N ARG A 53 -33.82 13.53 -31.90
CA ARG A 53 -34.35 12.62 -30.88
C ARG A 53 -34.41 13.20 -29.48
N ILE A 54 -33.57 14.20 -29.16
CA ILE A 54 -33.53 14.81 -27.82
C ILE A 54 -34.66 15.80 -27.55
N PHE A 55 -35.35 16.29 -28.59
CA PHE A 55 -36.34 17.34 -28.45
C PHE A 55 -37.74 16.81 -28.11
N PRO A 56 -38.52 17.60 -27.32
CA PRO A 56 -39.96 17.43 -27.18
C PRO A 56 -40.70 17.58 -28.53
N LYS A 57 -41.90 17.00 -28.63
CA LYS A 57 -42.73 17.05 -29.87
C LYS A 57 -42.91 18.47 -30.41
N GLU A 58 -43.12 19.43 -29.50
CA GLU A 58 -43.36 20.84 -29.87
C GLU A 58 -42.12 21.47 -30.56
N ASN A 59 -40.92 21.22 -30.01
CA ASN A 59 -39.67 21.69 -30.57
C ASN A 59 -39.35 21.01 -31.91
N VAL A 60 -39.59 19.68 -31.99
CA VAL A 60 -39.46 18.95 -33.25
C VAL A 60 -40.34 19.52 -34.32
N ALA A 61 -41.61 19.86 -34.00
CA ALA A 61 -42.52 20.49 -34.94
C ALA A 61 -42.00 21.85 -35.43
N LYS A 62 -41.43 22.70 -34.56
CA LYS A 62 -40.82 23.97 -34.93
C LYS A 62 -39.64 23.76 -35.88
N ILE A 63 -38.71 22.85 -35.58
CA ILE A 63 -37.54 22.55 -36.42
C ILE A 63 -37.99 22.09 -37.82
N LEU A 64 -38.93 21.15 -37.88
CA LEU A 64 -39.45 20.61 -39.13
C LEU A 64 -40.20 21.65 -39.95
N ASN A 65 -40.98 22.53 -39.30
CA ASN A 65 -41.67 23.63 -39.99
C ASN A 65 -40.69 24.64 -40.59
N THR A 66 -39.62 24.99 -39.86
CA THR A 66 -38.59 25.92 -40.35
C THR A 66 -37.83 25.33 -41.53
N LEU A 67 -37.48 24.06 -41.48
CA LEU A 67 -36.88 23.33 -42.60
C LEU A 67 -37.83 23.28 -43.80
N SER A 68 -39.10 22.95 -43.58
CA SER A 68 -40.12 22.90 -44.64
C SER A 68 -40.28 24.26 -45.33
N ALA A 69 -40.30 25.36 -44.56
CA ALA A 69 -40.38 26.71 -45.12
C ALA A 69 -39.13 27.09 -45.94
N HIS A 70 -37.95 26.71 -45.46
CA HIS A 70 -36.71 26.95 -46.19
C HIS A 70 -36.70 26.22 -47.54
N PHE A 71 -37.15 24.99 -47.57
CA PHE A 71 -37.23 24.22 -48.83
C PHE A 71 -38.34 24.71 -49.76
N ALA A 72 -39.47 25.20 -49.23
CA ALA A 72 -40.49 25.84 -50.05
C ALA A 72 -39.92 27.07 -50.81
N LYS A 73 -39.12 27.87 -50.10
CA LYS A 73 -38.46 29.05 -50.69
C LYS A 73 -37.43 28.64 -51.74
N ILE A 74 -36.61 27.64 -51.51
CA ILE A 74 -35.63 27.13 -52.50
C ILE A 74 -36.37 26.62 -53.73
N ASN A 75 -37.47 25.89 -53.60
CA ASN A 75 -38.25 25.40 -54.74
C ASN A 75 -38.89 26.53 -55.54
N GLU A 76 -39.40 27.61 -54.92
CA GLU A 76 -39.91 28.80 -55.58
C GLU A 76 -38.79 29.54 -56.34
N ASP A 77 -37.62 29.70 -55.75
CA ASP A 77 -36.45 30.28 -56.36
C ASP A 77 -35.91 29.41 -57.54
N GLU A 78 -35.88 28.07 -57.37
CA GLU A 78 -35.52 27.15 -58.46
C GLU A 78 -36.53 27.15 -59.61
N ASP A 79 -37.84 27.27 -59.35
CA ASP A 79 -38.88 27.35 -60.39
C ASP A 79 -38.83 28.67 -61.16
N ALA A 80 -38.34 29.73 -60.55
CA ALA A 80 -38.12 31.04 -61.15
C ALA A 80 -36.80 31.14 -61.96
N MET A 81 -35.84 30.26 -61.74
CA MET A 81 -34.53 30.23 -62.37
C MET A 81 -34.56 29.61 -63.79
N SER A 82 -33.79 30.17 -64.69
CA SER A 82 -33.52 29.52 -65.96
C SER A 82 -32.75 28.22 -65.78
N PRO A 83 -32.79 27.25 -66.71
CA PRO A 83 -32.06 25.97 -66.59
C PRO A 83 -30.55 26.16 -66.34
N GLN A 84 -29.96 27.26 -66.86
CA GLN A 84 -28.53 27.55 -66.66
C GLN A 84 -28.22 28.08 -65.26
N GLU A 85 -29.09 29.03 -64.76
CA GLU A 85 -28.97 29.56 -63.40
C GLU A 85 -29.23 28.48 -62.34
N ARG A 86 -30.18 27.58 -62.57
CA ARG A 86 -30.47 26.41 -61.72
C ARG A 86 -29.28 25.46 -61.66
N MET A 87 -28.56 25.28 -62.79
CA MET A 87 -27.37 24.47 -62.87
C MET A 87 -26.20 25.10 -62.07
N ALA A 88 -26.00 26.40 -62.17
CA ALA A 88 -24.98 27.17 -61.44
C ALA A 88 -25.24 27.13 -59.92
N PHE A 89 -26.48 27.31 -59.49
CA PHE A 89 -26.90 27.23 -58.07
C PHE A 89 -26.62 25.86 -57.45
N ILE A 90 -26.90 24.77 -58.20
CA ILE A 90 -26.62 23.40 -57.73
C ILE A 90 -25.10 23.12 -57.70
N MET A 91 -24.31 23.68 -58.62
CA MET A 91 -22.86 23.56 -58.62
C MET A 91 -22.19 24.36 -57.51
N GLU A 92 -22.64 25.52 -57.17
CA GLU A 92 -22.11 26.37 -56.10
C GLU A 92 -22.35 25.77 -54.71
N SER A 93 -23.49 25.09 -54.55
CA SER A 93 -23.78 24.36 -53.32
C SER A 93 -22.97 23.07 -53.11
N ASN A 94 -22.32 22.52 -54.18
CA ASN A 94 -21.66 21.24 -54.16
C ASN A 94 -20.10 21.28 -54.26
N ASP A 95 -19.47 22.43 -54.08
CA ASP A 95 -18.09 22.69 -54.47
C ASP A 95 -17.03 22.13 -53.51
N LYS A 96 -17.00 20.81 -53.31
CA LYS A 96 -15.76 20.09 -52.82
C LYS A 96 -15.68 18.59 -53.08
N TYR A 97 -16.67 17.90 -53.59
CA TYR A 97 -16.65 16.43 -53.63
C TYR A 97 -16.81 15.76 -55.00
N ILE A 98 -16.80 16.45 -56.08
CA ILE A 98 -16.95 15.81 -57.41
C ILE A 98 -15.76 16.06 -58.33
N GLY A 99 -14.74 15.27 -58.13
CA GLY A 99 -13.79 14.98 -59.20
C GLY A 99 -14.07 13.57 -59.77
N LYS A 100 -15.11 13.39 -60.55
CA LYS A 100 -15.20 12.44 -61.69
C LYS A 100 -16.63 12.23 -62.18
N ARG A 101 -16.79 12.54 -63.46
CA ARG A 101 -17.86 12.13 -64.36
C ARG A 101 -19.30 12.52 -64.05
N ILE A 102 -19.72 13.58 -64.65
CA ILE A 102 -21.13 13.88 -64.95
C ILE A 102 -21.31 13.76 -66.43
N ASP A 103 -21.80 12.58 -66.84
CA ASP A 103 -22.37 12.38 -68.15
C ASP A 103 -23.67 11.61 -67.98
N SER A 104 -24.81 12.26 -68.24
CA SER A 104 -26.20 11.74 -68.21
C SER A 104 -27.13 12.44 -67.20
N ASP A 105 -27.80 13.34 -67.56
CA ASP A 105 -27.75 14.54 -66.74
C ASP A 105 -29.11 15.18 -66.45
N ASP A 106 -30.09 15.17 -67.30
CA ASP A 106 -31.37 15.82 -67.05
C ASP A 106 -32.40 14.92 -66.31
N GLU A 107 -32.36 13.62 -66.51
CA GLU A 107 -33.25 12.67 -65.81
C GLU A 107 -32.94 12.57 -64.31
N ASN A 108 -31.65 12.56 -63.96
CA ASN A 108 -31.25 12.45 -62.51
C ASN A 108 -31.62 13.72 -61.71
N LYS A 109 -31.61 14.92 -62.34
CA LYS A 109 -31.98 16.19 -61.72
C LYS A 109 -33.48 16.26 -61.49
N SER A 110 -34.29 15.79 -62.44
CA SER A 110 -35.73 15.69 -62.28
C SER A 110 -36.12 14.71 -61.19
N ILE A 111 -35.36 13.63 -61.03
CA ILE A 111 -35.58 12.64 -59.98
C ILE A 111 -35.21 13.20 -58.60
N ALA A 112 -34.11 13.93 -58.45
CA ALA A 112 -33.70 14.56 -57.18
C ALA A 112 -34.74 15.62 -56.73
N TYR A 113 -35.24 16.46 -57.61
CA TYR A 113 -36.31 17.41 -57.35
C TYR A 113 -37.61 16.72 -56.89
N GLN A 114 -38.02 15.70 -57.59
CA GLN A 114 -39.22 14.94 -57.22
C GLN A 114 -39.07 14.23 -55.89
N ARG A 115 -37.88 13.74 -55.55
CA ARG A 115 -37.56 13.10 -54.25
C ARG A 115 -37.61 14.12 -53.13
N ARG A 116 -37.01 15.30 -53.29
CA ARG A 116 -37.11 16.43 -52.35
C ARG A 116 -38.55 16.82 -52.08
N ARG A 117 -39.35 17.02 -53.12
CA ARG A 117 -40.78 17.38 -53.01
C ARG A 117 -41.60 16.31 -52.31
N LYS A 118 -41.29 15.04 -52.56
CA LYS A 118 -41.92 13.91 -51.86
C LYS A 118 -41.53 13.85 -50.39
N ALA A 119 -40.28 14.10 -50.03
CA ALA A 119 -39.79 14.19 -48.68
C ALA A 119 -40.44 15.36 -47.92
N MET A 120 -40.54 16.52 -48.53
CA MET A 120 -41.18 17.70 -47.96
C MET A 120 -42.66 17.47 -47.62
N ASN A 121 -43.40 16.82 -48.54
CA ASN A 121 -44.79 16.46 -48.28
C ASN A 121 -44.94 15.49 -47.13
N ARG A 122 -43.95 14.60 -46.94
CA ARG A 122 -43.92 13.64 -45.85
C ARG A 122 -43.57 14.30 -44.52
N PHE A 123 -42.67 15.25 -44.48
CA PHE A 123 -42.40 16.08 -43.33
C PHE A 123 -43.62 16.87 -42.87
N LYS A 124 -44.30 17.51 -43.80
CA LYS A 124 -45.55 18.23 -43.50
C LYS A 124 -46.58 17.32 -42.91
N PHE A 125 -46.74 16.13 -43.46
CA PHE A 125 -47.66 15.11 -42.91
C PHE A 125 -47.27 14.68 -41.46
N LEU A 126 -45.95 14.48 -41.18
CA LEU A 126 -45.46 14.08 -39.84
C LEU A 126 -45.67 15.21 -38.81
N VAL A 127 -45.44 16.46 -39.22
CA VAL A 127 -45.72 17.64 -38.39
C VAL A 127 -47.20 17.75 -38.05
N ASP A 128 -48.05 17.64 -39.06
CA ASP A 128 -49.52 17.74 -38.90
C ASP A 128 -50.09 16.67 -38.00
N HIS A 129 -49.41 15.53 -37.90
CA HIS A 129 -49.85 14.40 -37.05
C HIS A 129 -49.12 14.35 -35.72
N GLY A 130 -48.30 15.36 -35.35
CA GLY A 130 -47.68 15.49 -34.04
C GLY A 130 -46.75 14.35 -33.67
N CYS A 131 -45.91 13.88 -34.61
CA CYS A 131 -44.95 12.82 -34.42
C CYS A 131 -43.82 13.25 -33.48
N SER A 132 -43.24 12.29 -32.71
CA SER A 132 -42.09 12.56 -31.85
C SER A 132 -40.79 12.56 -32.65
N GLY A 133 -39.69 13.10 -32.06
CA GLY A 133 -38.37 13.04 -32.68
C GLY A 133 -37.90 11.62 -33.02
N ALA A 134 -38.31 10.63 -32.21
CA ALA A 134 -38.05 9.25 -32.50
C ALA A 134 -38.76 8.69 -33.72
N ASP A 135 -39.98 9.20 -34.02
CA ASP A 135 -40.78 8.79 -35.18
C ASP A 135 -40.24 9.40 -36.47
N VAL A 136 -39.54 10.53 -36.37
CA VAL A 136 -39.00 11.33 -37.49
C VAL A 136 -37.52 10.96 -37.74
N SER A 137 -36.82 10.43 -36.76
CA SER A 137 -35.44 9.96 -36.92
C SER A 137 -35.35 8.94 -38.06
N GLY A 138 -34.28 8.97 -38.84
CA GLY A 138 -34.11 8.17 -40.05
C GLY A 138 -34.68 8.82 -41.31
N TYR A 139 -35.58 9.82 -41.18
CA TYR A 139 -36.06 10.60 -42.33
C TYR A 139 -35.28 11.91 -42.51
N VAL A 140 -34.84 12.53 -41.38
CA VAL A 140 -34.12 13.81 -41.43
C VAL A 140 -32.73 13.63 -42.02
N GLU A 141 -32.01 12.58 -41.59
CA GLU A 141 -30.70 12.28 -42.16
C GLU A 141 -30.75 11.97 -43.65
N ASN A 142 -31.67 11.08 -44.05
CA ASN A 142 -31.87 10.72 -45.46
C ASN A 142 -32.28 11.95 -46.27
N TYR A 143 -32.94 12.89 -45.64
CA TYR A 143 -33.38 14.13 -46.27
C TYR A 143 -32.24 15.17 -46.39
N LEU A 144 -31.46 15.37 -45.35
CA LEU A 144 -30.31 16.29 -45.36
C LEU A 144 -29.18 15.78 -46.26
N ASN A 145 -29.01 14.45 -46.31
CA ASN A 145 -28.00 13.80 -47.17
C ASN A 145 -28.46 13.54 -48.61
N GLY A 146 -29.76 13.69 -48.88
CA GLY A 146 -30.38 13.68 -50.22
C GLY A 146 -29.91 12.63 -51.19
N GLU A 147 -29.95 11.34 -50.88
CA GLU A 147 -29.50 10.23 -51.75
C GLU A 147 -28.22 10.54 -52.56
N GLY A 148 -27.21 11.20 -51.92
CA GLY A 148 -25.91 11.52 -52.51
C GLY A 148 -25.71 13.01 -52.91
N ILE A 149 -26.67 13.87 -52.66
CA ILE A 149 -26.53 15.32 -52.84
C ILE A 149 -26.56 15.99 -51.46
N PHE A 150 -25.38 16.30 -50.93
CA PHE A 150 -25.22 16.99 -49.64
C PHE A 150 -25.63 18.45 -49.74
N ASP A 151 -26.79 18.83 -49.19
CA ASP A 151 -27.26 20.21 -49.19
C ASP A 151 -26.75 21.01 -47.99
N LYS A 152 -25.62 21.69 -48.15
CA LYS A 152 -25.00 22.48 -47.09
C LYS A 152 -25.91 23.57 -46.54
N SER A 153 -26.82 24.13 -47.34
CA SER A 153 -27.71 25.19 -46.91
C SER A 153 -28.80 24.66 -45.98
N ALA A 154 -29.37 23.52 -46.32
CA ALA A 154 -30.36 22.84 -45.49
C ALA A 154 -29.73 22.35 -44.16
N GLN A 155 -28.53 21.79 -44.23
CA GLN A 155 -27.80 21.39 -43.05
C GLN A 155 -27.55 22.55 -42.08
N LYS A 156 -27.11 23.71 -42.62
CA LYS A 156 -26.89 24.90 -41.80
C LYS A 156 -28.18 25.37 -41.13
N VAL A 157 -29.28 25.47 -41.88
CA VAL A 157 -30.58 25.87 -41.34
C VAL A 157 -31.07 24.89 -40.26
N PHE A 158 -30.86 23.59 -40.46
CA PHE A 158 -31.21 22.60 -39.46
C PHE A 158 -30.46 22.82 -38.14
N TYR A 159 -29.12 22.95 -38.18
CA TYR A 159 -28.36 23.15 -36.97
C TYR A 159 -28.55 24.53 -36.33
N ASP A 160 -28.80 25.57 -37.11
CA ASP A 160 -29.18 26.86 -36.55
C ASP A 160 -30.54 26.76 -35.79
N CYS A 161 -31.53 26.06 -36.33
CA CYS A 161 -32.78 25.77 -35.61
C CYS A 161 -32.58 24.92 -34.35
N VAL A 162 -31.72 23.92 -34.42
CA VAL A 162 -31.36 23.09 -33.24
C VAL A 162 -30.77 23.97 -32.15
N ILE A 163 -29.85 24.85 -32.49
CA ILE A 163 -29.24 25.80 -31.55
C ILE A 163 -30.30 26.72 -30.94
N ASP A 164 -31.18 27.29 -31.76
CA ASP A 164 -32.21 28.24 -31.29
C ASP A 164 -33.17 27.55 -30.30
N GLU A 165 -33.60 26.34 -30.60
CA GLU A 165 -34.46 25.55 -29.69
C GLU A 165 -33.74 25.16 -28.39
N LEU A 166 -32.46 24.79 -28.44
CA LEU A 166 -31.66 24.48 -27.22
C LEU A 166 -31.49 25.77 -26.37
N VAL A 167 -31.19 26.93 -27.00
CA VAL A 167 -31.09 28.20 -26.31
C VAL A 167 -32.42 28.59 -25.67
N GLU A 168 -33.56 28.40 -26.37
CA GLU A 168 -34.88 28.68 -25.82
C GLU A 168 -35.16 27.80 -24.57
N ILE A 169 -34.84 26.52 -24.62
CA ILE A 169 -34.96 25.61 -23.47
C ILE A 169 -34.09 26.08 -22.30
N MET A 170 -32.86 26.46 -22.54
CA MET A 170 -31.95 26.94 -21.49
C MET A 170 -32.43 28.28 -20.90
N PHE A 171 -32.92 29.20 -21.73
CA PHE A 171 -33.40 30.51 -21.29
C PHE A 171 -34.67 30.42 -20.44
N ASN A 172 -35.56 29.48 -20.74
CA ASN A 172 -36.79 29.23 -19.97
C ASN A 172 -36.55 28.53 -18.62
N ASN A 173 -35.33 28.08 -18.35
CA ASN A 173 -34.93 27.43 -17.10
C ASN A 173 -33.74 28.15 -16.42
N PRO A 174 -33.85 29.42 -16.03
CA PRO A 174 -32.71 30.20 -15.55
C PRO A 174 -32.31 29.90 -14.10
N ASN A 175 -33.17 29.27 -13.32
CA ASN A 175 -32.94 29.08 -11.89
C ASN A 175 -32.74 27.59 -11.57
N PHE A 176 -31.48 27.20 -11.40
CA PHE A 176 -31.09 25.88 -10.94
C PHE A 176 -30.90 25.88 -9.44
N HIS A 177 -31.75 25.15 -8.74
CA HIS A 177 -31.51 24.69 -7.37
C HIS A 177 -31.37 23.16 -7.35
N ASP A 178 -30.53 22.65 -8.23
CA ASP A 178 -30.23 21.23 -8.31
C ASP A 178 -29.12 20.89 -7.27
N ASP A 179 -29.20 19.72 -6.69
CA ASP A 179 -28.23 19.20 -5.74
C ASP A 179 -26.82 19.12 -6.33
N TYR A 180 -26.68 18.83 -7.62
CA TYR A 180 -25.40 18.83 -8.33
C TYR A 180 -24.76 20.24 -8.37
N PHE A 181 -25.53 21.24 -8.72
CA PHE A 181 -25.08 22.63 -8.76
C PHE A 181 -24.65 23.10 -7.37
N ARG A 182 -25.43 22.75 -6.33
CA ARG A 182 -25.08 23.07 -4.95
C ARG A 182 -23.75 22.44 -4.54
N ARG A 183 -23.54 21.15 -4.84
CA ARG A 183 -22.29 20.44 -4.52
C ARG A 183 -21.11 20.96 -5.32
N LEU A 184 -21.27 21.30 -6.59
CA LEU A 184 -20.23 21.96 -7.39
C LEU A 184 -19.82 23.30 -6.77
N ASN A 185 -20.76 24.10 -6.29
CA ASN A 185 -20.47 25.36 -5.60
C ASN A 185 -19.72 25.11 -4.26
N ILE A 186 -20.08 24.07 -3.52
CA ILE A 186 -19.33 23.67 -2.31
C ILE A 186 -17.88 23.31 -2.67
N MET A 187 -17.67 22.55 -3.74
CA MET A 187 -16.33 22.22 -4.22
C MET A 187 -15.55 23.46 -4.64
N GLN A 188 -16.15 24.33 -5.45
CA GLN A 188 -15.52 25.57 -5.89
C GLN A 188 -15.01 26.40 -4.70
N GLN A 189 -15.85 26.62 -3.71
CA GLN A 189 -15.50 27.39 -2.51
C GLN A 189 -14.46 26.68 -1.64
N SER A 190 -14.59 25.37 -1.47
CA SER A 190 -13.72 24.58 -0.60
C SER A 190 -12.30 24.43 -1.15
N PHE A 191 -12.15 24.27 -2.45
CA PHE A 191 -10.85 24.14 -3.12
C PHE A 191 -10.33 25.46 -3.69
N GLY A 192 -11.15 26.52 -3.70
CA GLY A 192 -10.77 27.83 -4.25
C GLY A 192 -10.56 27.80 -5.77
N LEU A 193 -11.36 27.01 -6.49
CA LEU A 193 -11.22 26.83 -7.93
C LEU A 193 -11.72 28.04 -8.70
N ASN A 194 -10.98 28.43 -9.75
CA ASN A 194 -11.41 29.45 -10.67
C ASN A 194 -12.45 28.92 -11.69
N GLU A 195 -12.99 29.77 -12.53
CA GLU A 195 -14.03 29.41 -13.51
C GLU A 195 -13.54 28.34 -14.50
N THR A 196 -12.31 28.48 -15.00
CA THR A 196 -11.71 27.51 -15.93
C THR A 196 -11.55 26.14 -15.28
N GLU A 197 -11.02 26.09 -14.05
CA GLU A 197 -10.82 24.85 -13.30
C GLU A 197 -12.15 24.17 -12.97
N MET A 198 -13.17 24.95 -12.62
CA MET A 198 -14.51 24.41 -12.40
C MET A 198 -15.13 23.85 -13.68
N GLU A 199 -14.96 24.52 -14.80
CA GLU A 199 -15.49 24.04 -16.08
C GLU A 199 -14.79 22.75 -16.54
N VAL A 200 -13.46 22.68 -16.38
CA VAL A 200 -12.70 21.46 -16.67
C VAL A 200 -13.15 20.29 -15.78
N LEU A 201 -13.28 20.51 -14.47
CA LEU A 201 -13.72 19.49 -13.53
C LEU A 201 -15.12 18.98 -13.86
N MET A 202 -16.03 19.90 -14.11
CA MET A 202 -17.42 19.59 -14.44
C MET A 202 -17.54 18.83 -15.76
N PHE A 203 -16.80 19.28 -16.78
CA PHE A 203 -16.77 18.61 -18.07
C PHE A 203 -16.23 17.19 -17.94
N SER A 204 -15.10 16.99 -17.26
CA SER A 204 -14.52 15.67 -17.01
C SER A 204 -15.50 14.75 -16.27
N TRP A 205 -16.14 15.25 -15.21
CA TRP A 205 -17.11 14.48 -14.47
C TRP A 205 -18.33 14.06 -15.31
N ILE A 206 -18.91 14.99 -16.08
CA ILE A 206 -20.04 14.69 -16.97
C ILE A 206 -19.61 13.70 -18.07
N PHE A 207 -18.44 13.91 -18.65
CA PHE A 207 -17.92 13.09 -19.74
C PHE A 207 -17.74 11.61 -19.33
N PHE A 208 -17.11 11.35 -18.20
CA PHE A 208 -16.80 9.98 -17.77
C PHE A 208 -17.95 9.31 -17.01
N ASN A 209 -18.70 10.06 -16.22
CA ASN A 209 -19.70 9.48 -15.32
C ASN A 209 -21.13 9.52 -15.85
N LYS A 210 -21.40 10.30 -16.88
CA LYS A 210 -22.75 10.41 -17.45
C LYS A 210 -22.76 9.93 -18.90
N SER A 211 -23.14 8.68 -19.06
CA SER A 211 -23.16 7.97 -20.35
C SER A 211 -23.89 8.74 -21.46
N GLN A 212 -24.86 9.59 -21.10
CA GLN A 212 -25.59 10.43 -22.03
C GLN A 212 -24.66 11.47 -22.69
N CYS A 213 -23.79 12.12 -21.92
CA CYS A 213 -22.86 13.12 -22.44
C CYS A 213 -21.76 12.48 -23.27
N GLU A 214 -21.21 11.37 -22.80
CA GLU A 214 -20.20 10.60 -23.54
C GLU A 214 -20.74 10.16 -24.90
N CYS A 215 -21.95 9.62 -24.94
CA CYS A 215 -22.57 9.20 -26.18
C CYS A 215 -22.83 10.36 -27.14
N LEU A 216 -23.29 11.49 -26.60
CA LEU A 216 -23.51 12.70 -27.41
C LEU A 216 -22.21 13.24 -28.01
N LEU A 217 -21.13 13.24 -27.24
CA LEU A 217 -19.82 13.69 -27.71
C LEU A 217 -19.15 12.71 -28.68
N ARG A 218 -19.41 11.40 -28.54
CA ARG A 218 -18.92 10.37 -29.46
C ARG A 218 -19.64 10.35 -30.82
N THR A 219 -20.84 10.96 -30.94
CA THR A 219 -21.53 11.15 -32.23
C THR A 219 -20.81 12.16 -33.10
N PHE A 220 -20.04 13.06 -32.53
CA PHE A 220 -19.17 13.94 -33.31
C PHE A 220 -17.99 13.13 -33.86
N ARG A 221 -18.01 12.81 -35.14
CA ARG A 221 -16.87 12.23 -35.86
C ARG A 221 -15.78 13.30 -35.96
N PHE A 222 -15.07 13.52 -34.87
CA PHE A 222 -13.82 14.26 -34.89
C PHE A 222 -12.87 13.49 -35.81
N ASP A 223 -12.45 14.12 -36.90
CA ASP A 223 -11.57 13.60 -37.95
C ASP A 223 -11.07 12.16 -37.77
N ASN A 224 -10.99 11.36 -38.82
CA ASN A 224 -10.63 9.92 -38.81
C ASN A 224 -9.38 9.49 -37.99
N ARG A 225 -8.80 10.38 -37.21
CA ARG A 225 -7.63 10.15 -36.35
C ARG A 225 -7.96 9.68 -34.93
N PHE A 226 -9.18 9.84 -34.46
CA PHE A 226 -9.55 9.52 -33.09
C PHE A 226 -10.64 8.45 -33.07
N SER A 227 -10.24 7.22 -32.77
CA SER A 227 -11.19 6.11 -32.55
C SER A 227 -11.99 6.27 -31.26
N ASP A 228 -11.47 7.06 -30.28
CA ASP A 228 -12.06 7.33 -28.96
C ASP A 228 -11.59 8.70 -28.47
N PRO A 229 -12.41 9.77 -28.57
CA PRO A 229 -12.01 11.11 -28.14
C PRO A 229 -11.84 11.16 -26.61
N SER A 230 -10.73 11.74 -26.16
CA SER A 230 -10.46 12.03 -24.74
C SER A 230 -10.95 13.44 -24.35
N PRO A 231 -11.15 13.75 -23.07
CA PRO A 231 -11.46 15.11 -22.63
C PRO A 231 -10.44 16.15 -23.09
N SER A 232 -9.15 15.78 -23.16
CA SER A 232 -8.08 16.64 -23.65
C SER A 232 -8.24 17.04 -25.13
N ASP A 233 -8.86 16.18 -25.93
CA ASP A 233 -9.11 16.46 -27.35
C ASP A 233 -10.35 17.32 -27.55
N VAL A 234 -11.36 17.11 -26.73
CA VAL A 234 -12.70 17.74 -26.87
C VAL A 234 -12.78 19.09 -26.19
N PHE A 235 -12.26 19.21 -24.96
CA PHE A 235 -12.39 20.44 -24.16
C PHE A 235 -11.87 21.70 -24.86
N PRO A 236 -10.67 21.72 -25.48
CA PRO A 236 -10.18 22.92 -26.19
C PRO A 236 -11.05 23.34 -27.38
N LEU A 237 -11.79 22.38 -27.95
CA LEU A 237 -12.76 22.68 -29.04
C LEU A 237 -14.04 23.31 -28.52
N LEU A 238 -14.44 22.98 -27.30
CA LEU A 238 -15.63 23.50 -26.63
C LEU A 238 -15.37 24.88 -26.03
N PHE A 239 -14.20 25.10 -25.49
CA PHE A 239 -13.84 26.28 -24.71
C PHE A 239 -12.49 26.86 -25.18
N PRO A 240 -12.39 27.31 -26.43
CA PRO A 240 -11.12 27.83 -26.94
C PRO A 240 -10.65 29.12 -26.23
N GLU A 241 -11.55 29.80 -25.49
CA GLU A 241 -11.26 30.97 -24.68
C GLU A 241 -10.63 30.68 -23.33
N LEU A 242 -10.67 29.40 -22.88
CA LEU A 242 -10.17 28.99 -21.55
C LEU A 242 -8.74 28.47 -21.60
N GLU A 243 -7.98 28.75 -20.55
CA GLU A 243 -6.59 28.29 -20.41
C GLU A 243 -6.52 26.83 -19.89
N PHE A 244 -7.00 25.92 -20.73
CA PHE A 244 -7.10 24.48 -20.39
C PHE A 244 -5.78 23.89 -19.92
N GLU A 245 -4.69 24.10 -20.63
CA GLU A 245 -3.37 23.55 -20.31
C GLU A 245 -2.89 23.93 -18.90
N LYS A 246 -3.22 25.14 -18.44
CA LYS A 246 -2.89 25.55 -17.07
C LYS A 246 -3.74 24.82 -16.03
N ALA A 247 -5.02 24.64 -16.29
CA ALA A 247 -5.93 23.98 -15.37
C ALA A 247 -5.58 22.51 -15.16
N ILE A 248 -5.13 21.80 -16.20
CA ILE A 248 -4.76 20.38 -16.15
C ILE A 248 -3.28 20.13 -15.83
N SER A 249 -2.48 21.17 -15.63
CA SER A 249 -1.07 21.03 -15.33
C SER A 249 -0.86 20.22 -14.03
N CYS A 250 0.27 19.51 -13.91
CA CYS A 250 0.61 18.79 -12.69
C CYS A 250 0.76 19.69 -11.45
N GLN A 251 0.97 21.01 -11.68
CA GLN A 251 1.02 22.03 -10.64
C GLN A 251 -0.31 22.74 -10.42
N GLY A 252 -1.32 22.45 -11.23
CA GLY A 252 -2.66 23.00 -11.10
C GLY A 252 -3.46 22.36 -9.93
N PRO A 253 -4.43 23.11 -9.37
CA PRO A 253 -5.18 22.62 -8.19
C PRO A 253 -5.99 21.36 -8.49
N LEU A 254 -6.45 21.13 -9.71
CA LEU A 254 -7.25 19.95 -10.06
C LEU A 254 -6.49 18.63 -9.82
N LYS A 255 -5.22 18.57 -10.25
CA LYS A 255 -4.38 17.39 -10.01
C LYS A 255 -3.75 17.38 -8.62
N GLN A 256 -3.28 18.53 -8.13
CA GLN A 256 -2.66 18.60 -6.81
C GLN A 256 -3.63 18.25 -5.66
N MET A 257 -4.88 18.67 -5.76
CA MET A 257 -5.91 18.35 -4.76
C MET A 257 -6.55 16.96 -4.96
N GLY A 258 -6.09 16.20 -5.97
CA GLY A 258 -6.60 14.87 -6.26
C GLY A 258 -8.06 14.90 -6.71
N LEU A 259 -8.45 15.89 -7.50
CA LEU A 259 -9.79 16.00 -8.08
C LEU A 259 -9.87 15.30 -9.43
N LEU A 260 -8.80 15.36 -10.22
CA LEU A 260 -8.63 14.65 -11.48
C LEU A 260 -7.40 13.75 -11.40
N ASP A 261 -7.45 12.62 -12.10
CA ASP A 261 -6.31 11.73 -12.31
C ASP A 261 -5.45 12.14 -13.51
N ASP A 262 -4.48 11.33 -13.91
CA ASP A 262 -3.60 11.61 -15.05
C ASP A 262 -4.30 11.50 -16.41
N HIS A 263 -5.42 10.77 -16.47
CA HIS A 263 -6.27 10.63 -17.65
C HIS A 263 -7.37 11.70 -17.73
N LEU A 264 -7.36 12.64 -16.80
CA LEU A 264 -8.39 13.67 -16.61
C LEU A 264 -9.76 13.10 -16.19
N ASP A 265 -9.79 11.87 -15.69
CA ASP A 265 -10.99 11.34 -15.07
C ASP A 265 -11.14 11.86 -13.64
N THR A 266 -12.38 12.02 -13.20
CA THR A 266 -12.66 12.44 -11.83
C THR A 266 -12.34 11.31 -10.83
N THR A 267 -11.76 11.68 -9.70
CA THR A 267 -11.46 10.68 -8.68
C THR A 267 -12.73 10.18 -7.99
N VAL A 268 -12.68 8.97 -7.45
CA VAL A 268 -13.81 8.33 -6.75
C VAL A 268 -14.42 9.22 -5.65
N ARG A 269 -13.62 10.09 -5.03
CA ARG A 269 -14.09 11.03 -4.00
C ARG A 269 -14.97 12.11 -4.59
N VAL A 270 -14.58 12.66 -5.73
CA VAL A 270 -15.36 13.66 -6.48
C VAL A 270 -16.69 13.06 -6.90
N ASP A 271 -16.67 11.87 -7.49
CA ASP A 271 -17.87 11.18 -7.95
C ASP A 271 -18.86 10.92 -6.81
N ARG A 272 -18.36 10.39 -5.68
CA ARG A 272 -19.19 10.13 -4.49
C ARG A 272 -19.82 11.39 -3.92
N PHE A 273 -19.07 12.50 -3.92
CA PHE A 273 -19.60 13.76 -3.44
C PHE A 273 -20.67 14.29 -4.39
N LEU A 274 -20.38 14.37 -5.68
CA LEU A 274 -21.31 14.89 -6.68
C LEU A 274 -22.56 14.01 -6.80
N ASP A 275 -22.43 12.69 -6.73
CA ASP A 275 -23.58 11.77 -6.74
C ASP A 275 -24.37 11.74 -5.40
N GLY A 276 -23.93 12.49 -4.39
CA GLY A 276 -24.62 12.65 -3.12
C GLY A 276 -24.51 11.47 -2.15
N GLN A 277 -23.58 10.55 -2.40
CA GLN A 277 -23.37 9.40 -1.52
C GLN A 277 -22.81 9.77 -0.14
N SER A 278 -22.14 10.93 -0.03
CA SER A 278 -21.66 11.49 1.23
C SER A 278 -22.55 12.61 1.80
N GLY A 279 -23.70 12.85 1.21
CA GLY A 279 -24.47 14.06 1.48
C GLY A 279 -23.70 15.30 1.02
N ASP A 280 -23.78 16.39 1.79
CA ASP A 280 -23.05 17.62 1.53
C ASP A 280 -21.74 17.72 2.33
N ASP A 281 -21.33 16.64 3.03
CA ASP A 281 -20.10 16.59 3.83
C ASP A 281 -18.90 16.19 2.97
N LEU A 282 -18.30 17.19 2.34
CA LEU A 282 -17.08 17.04 1.55
C LEU A 282 -15.88 16.70 2.45
N ASP A 283 -15.80 17.25 3.64
CA ASP A 283 -14.66 17.12 4.54
C ASP A 283 -14.40 15.67 4.93
N SER A 284 -15.46 14.93 5.26
CA SER A 284 -15.36 13.53 5.70
C SER A 284 -14.74 12.59 4.67
N LEU A 285 -14.74 12.98 3.38
CA LEU A 285 -14.09 12.22 2.31
C LEU A 285 -12.57 12.40 2.29
N TYR A 286 -12.05 13.50 2.83
CA TYR A 286 -10.65 13.87 2.78
C TYR A 286 -9.93 13.72 4.11
N PHE A 287 -10.57 14.03 5.23
CA PHE A 287 -9.96 13.97 6.56
C PHE A 287 -10.99 13.76 7.66
N GLN A 288 -10.52 13.44 8.85
CA GLN A 288 -11.33 13.33 10.07
C GLN A 288 -10.65 14.10 11.20
N VAL A 289 -11.43 14.80 12.01
CA VAL A 289 -10.93 15.37 13.27
C VAL A 289 -10.98 14.29 14.35
N TYR A 290 -9.86 14.07 15.04
CA TYR A 290 -9.79 13.08 16.10
C TYR A 290 -10.50 13.59 17.37
N GLU A 291 -11.55 12.91 17.78
CA GLU A 291 -12.34 13.23 18.97
C GLU A 291 -12.22 12.19 20.08
N GLY A 292 -11.36 11.20 19.91
CA GLY A 292 -11.20 10.08 20.86
C GLY A 292 -10.31 10.41 22.05
N ASP A 293 -10.33 9.52 23.04
CA ASP A 293 -9.45 9.57 24.21
C ASP A 293 -8.00 9.30 23.84
N SER A 294 -7.07 10.04 24.40
CA SER A 294 -5.63 9.85 24.24
C SER A 294 -4.98 9.32 25.51
N VAL A 295 -3.87 8.61 25.34
CA VAL A 295 -3.02 8.23 26.48
C VAL A 295 -2.42 9.48 27.10
N PRO A 296 -2.41 9.62 28.45
CA PRO A 296 -1.84 10.81 29.08
C PRO A 296 -0.40 11.06 28.67
N TYR A 297 -0.08 12.28 28.24
CA TYR A 297 1.25 12.68 27.74
C TYR A 297 2.40 12.28 28.67
N LYS A 298 2.21 12.43 29.99
CA LYS A 298 3.21 12.05 31.01
C LYS A 298 3.58 10.58 30.98
N MET A 299 2.69 9.69 30.51
CA MET A 299 2.98 8.26 30.39
C MET A 299 3.88 7.92 29.20
N LEU A 300 3.76 8.68 28.11
CA LEU A 300 4.53 8.46 26.88
C LEU A 300 5.84 9.24 26.86
N CYS A 301 5.88 10.41 27.50
CA CYS A 301 7.01 11.32 27.44
C CYS A 301 8.15 10.98 28.41
N ARG A 302 7.88 10.41 29.60
CA ARG A 302 8.82 10.11 30.71
C ARG A 302 10.27 10.54 30.45
N ASP A 303 10.56 11.80 30.66
CA ASP A 303 11.91 12.40 30.61
C ASP A 303 12.70 12.15 29.31
N ASN A 304 12.00 11.84 28.20
CA ASN A 304 12.64 11.72 26.90
C ASN A 304 12.81 13.12 26.27
N PRO A 305 14.05 13.66 26.25
CA PRO A 305 14.29 15.01 25.77
C PRO A 305 13.90 15.18 24.29
N LYS A 306 13.92 14.10 23.49
CA LYS A 306 13.54 14.14 22.07
C LYS A 306 12.05 14.40 21.91
N ILE A 307 11.21 13.79 22.75
CA ILE A 307 9.76 14.01 22.74
C ILE A 307 9.42 15.40 23.21
N GLN A 308 10.15 15.90 24.24
CA GLN A 308 9.96 17.25 24.75
C GLN A 308 10.27 18.32 23.69
N ILE A 309 11.34 18.15 22.90
CA ILE A 309 11.67 19.04 21.78
C ILE A 309 10.53 19.09 20.76
N ALA A 310 10.02 17.93 20.32
CA ALA A 310 8.90 17.88 19.37
C ALA A 310 7.63 18.57 19.93
N PHE A 311 7.35 18.36 21.21
CA PHE A 311 6.25 19.03 21.89
C PHE A 311 6.41 20.56 21.89
N ASP A 312 7.59 21.06 22.20
CA ASP A 312 7.88 22.49 22.25
C ASP A 312 7.85 23.11 20.85
N MET A 313 8.39 22.43 19.82
CA MET A 313 8.28 22.87 18.43
C MET A 313 6.81 23.02 18.00
N LEU A 314 5.97 22.04 18.30
CA LEU A 314 4.54 22.12 18.02
C LEU A 314 3.85 23.23 18.86
N LYS A 315 4.20 23.39 20.12
CA LYS A 315 3.63 24.41 21.01
C LYS A 315 3.87 25.82 20.49
N TYR A 316 5.08 26.10 20.04
CA TYR A 316 5.50 27.44 19.61
C TYR A 316 5.31 27.68 18.10
N ALA A 317 4.90 26.67 17.32
CA ALA A 317 4.59 26.86 15.90
C ALA A 317 3.52 27.95 15.70
N GLN A 318 3.82 28.91 14.81
CA GLN A 318 2.93 30.02 14.50
C GLN A 318 1.86 29.63 13.48
N LYS A 319 0.78 30.40 13.41
CA LYS A 319 -0.24 30.21 12.36
C LYS A 319 0.35 30.46 10.98
N GLY A 320 0.07 29.60 10.04
CA GLY A 320 0.59 29.69 8.68
C GLY A 320 2.07 29.32 8.53
N GLN A 321 2.69 28.77 9.57
CA GLN A 321 4.04 28.22 9.54
C GLN A 321 3.96 26.71 9.35
N GLY A 322 4.58 26.21 8.28
CA GLY A 322 4.80 24.78 8.06
C GLY A 322 5.81 24.24 9.07
N LEU A 323 5.56 23.04 9.59
CA LEU A 323 6.47 22.29 10.46
C LEU A 323 6.28 20.80 10.17
N ASN A 324 7.29 20.14 9.65
CA ASN A 324 7.25 18.73 9.32
C ASN A 324 8.01 17.91 10.36
N LEU A 325 7.29 17.19 11.23
CA LEU A 325 7.87 16.26 12.19
C LEU A 325 7.77 14.83 11.67
N PHE A 326 8.83 14.05 11.82
CA PHE A 326 8.90 12.68 11.32
C PHE A 326 9.06 11.68 12.46
N PHE A 327 8.02 10.84 12.68
CA PHE A 327 8.01 9.77 13.67
C PHE A 327 8.15 8.44 12.97
N TYR A 328 9.28 7.76 13.19
CA TYR A 328 9.58 6.54 12.46
C TYR A 328 10.05 5.41 13.36
N GLY A 329 9.93 4.19 12.89
CA GLY A 329 10.35 2.98 13.61
C GLY A 329 9.30 1.88 13.57
N VAL A 330 9.55 0.81 14.30
CA VAL A 330 8.75 -0.43 14.26
C VAL A 330 7.27 -0.17 14.56
N GLU A 331 6.39 -0.90 13.87
CA GLU A 331 4.95 -0.84 14.09
C GLU A 331 4.56 -1.15 15.53
N GLY A 332 3.51 -0.49 16.04
CA GLY A 332 2.98 -0.70 17.39
C GLY A 332 3.83 -0.15 18.53
N THR A 333 4.82 0.69 18.24
CA THR A 333 5.67 1.35 19.26
C THR A 333 5.07 2.62 19.87
N GLY A 334 3.84 3.00 19.46
CA GLY A 334 3.10 4.12 20.04
C GLY A 334 3.27 5.46 19.32
N LYS A 335 3.76 5.48 18.08
CA LYS A 335 3.93 6.70 17.26
C LYS A 335 2.64 7.51 17.15
N THR A 336 1.56 6.87 16.70
CA THR A 336 0.23 7.48 16.53
C THR A 336 -0.36 7.92 17.87
N GLU A 337 -0.19 7.12 18.93
CA GLU A 337 -0.67 7.49 20.28
C GLU A 337 0.08 8.68 20.86
N LEU A 338 1.39 8.83 20.58
CA LEU A 338 2.13 10.02 20.97
C LEU A 338 1.62 11.28 20.26
N ALA A 339 1.34 11.20 18.95
CA ALA A 339 0.78 12.32 18.20
C ALA A 339 -0.57 12.77 18.76
N LYS A 340 -1.49 11.81 19.05
CA LYS A 340 -2.77 12.07 19.71
C LYS A 340 -2.59 12.73 21.10
N SER A 341 -1.66 12.21 21.88
CA SER A 341 -1.36 12.70 23.22
C SER A 341 -0.78 14.10 23.22
N ILE A 342 0.09 14.44 22.28
CA ILE A 342 0.64 15.79 22.09
C ILE A 342 -0.48 16.77 21.71
N ALA A 343 -1.31 16.43 20.74
CA ALA A 343 -2.41 17.28 20.28
C ALA A 343 -3.41 17.56 21.41
N SER A 344 -3.81 16.52 22.15
CA SER A 344 -4.68 16.63 23.33
C SER A 344 -4.06 17.53 24.40
N LYS A 345 -2.77 17.35 24.73
CA LYS A 345 -2.06 18.16 25.72
C LYS A 345 -1.92 19.64 25.32
N LEU A 346 -1.81 19.90 24.02
CA LEU A 346 -1.75 21.26 23.46
C LEU A 346 -3.13 21.88 23.24
N HIS A 347 -4.21 21.13 23.46
CA HIS A 347 -5.58 21.53 23.15
C HIS A 347 -5.72 22.01 21.70
N ARG A 348 -5.09 21.28 20.76
CA ARG A 348 -5.16 21.56 19.31
C ARG A 348 -5.94 20.45 18.60
N PRO A 349 -6.77 20.80 17.62
CA PRO A 349 -7.40 19.78 16.77
C PRO A 349 -6.35 18.92 16.11
N LEU A 350 -6.51 17.61 16.19
CA LEU A 350 -5.71 16.64 15.42
C LEU A 350 -6.52 16.18 14.22
N VAL A 351 -6.02 16.50 13.03
CA VAL A 351 -6.69 16.19 11.77
C VAL A 351 -6.00 14.98 11.14
N LEU A 352 -6.73 13.88 11.06
CA LEU A 352 -6.28 12.63 10.42
C LEU A 352 -6.61 12.71 8.94
N THR A 353 -5.62 12.64 8.07
CA THR A 353 -5.87 12.58 6.63
C THR A 353 -6.30 11.16 6.24
N ASN A 354 -7.41 11.06 5.51
CA ASN A 354 -7.97 9.76 5.13
C ASN A 354 -7.10 9.07 4.08
N ILE A 355 -6.63 7.87 4.43
CA ILE A 355 -5.75 7.04 3.61
C ILE A 355 -6.53 6.10 2.70
N SER A 356 -7.75 5.73 3.09
CA SER A 356 -8.59 4.82 2.33
C SER A 356 -9.92 5.45 1.96
N THR A 357 -10.32 5.32 0.73
CA THR A 357 -11.71 5.52 0.32
C THR A 357 -12.53 4.35 0.84
N LYS A 358 -13.26 4.54 1.95
CA LYS A 358 -14.31 3.59 2.35
C LYS A 358 -15.44 3.68 1.33
N GLY A 359 -15.36 2.95 0.25
CA GLY A 359 -16.38 2.94 -0.79
C GLY A 359 -16.36 1.64 -1.54
N ILE A 360 -17.45 0.94 -1.44
CA ILE A 360 -17.75 -0.23 -2.25
C ILE A 360 -18.09 0.29 -3.66
N HIS A 361 -17.11 0.36 -4.54
CA HIS A 361 -17.38 0.26 -5.97
C HIS A 361 -17.21 -1.19 -6.37
N ARG A 362 -18.32 -1.79 -6.80
CA ARG A 362 -18.42 -3.05 -7.53
C ARG A 362 -17.14 -3.90 -7.48
N ASN A 363 -16.96 -4.64 -6.38
CA ASN A 363 -15.99 -5.72 -6.20
C ASN A 363 -14.51 -5.42 -5.91
N ASN A 364 -14.03 -4.17 -5.79
CA ASN A 364 -12.65 -3.93 -5.36
C ASN A 364 -12.59 -2.87 -4.26
N LEU A 365 -11.95 -3.20 -3.15
CA LEU A 365 -11.44 -2.27 -2.14
C LEU A 365 -10.22 -1.55 -2.74
N GLU A 366 -10.45 -0.50 -3.51
CA GLU A 366 -9.34 0.29 -4.05
C GLU A 366 -8.77 1.19 -2.95
N ASN A 367 -7.48 1.04 -2.72
CA ASN A 367 -6.72 1.97 -1.90
C ASN A 367 -6.65 3.32 -2.63
N ALA A 368 -6.75 4.42 -1.88
CA ALA A 368 -6.60 5.76 -2.44
C ALA A 368 -5.28 5.89 -3.21
N THR A 369 -5.34 6.49 -4.40
CA THR A 369 -4.16 6.76 -5.22
C THR A 369 -3.19 7.69 -4.52
N LEU A 370 -1.95 7.76 -5.00
CA LEU A 370 -0.93 8.68 -4.47
C LEU A 370 -1.42 10.15 -4.52
N GLN A 371 -2.03 10.54 -5.64
CA GLN A 371 -2.57 11.89 -5.85
C GLN A 371 -3.72 12.21 -4.88
N GLU A 372 -4.65 11.27 -4.67
CA GLU A 372 -5.73 11.45 -3.70
C GLU A 372 -5.23 11.59 -2.26
N ARG A 373 -4.16 10.87 -1.89
CA ARG A 373 -3.52 10.98 -0.57
C ARG A 373 -2.87 12.35 -0.38
N MET A 374 -2.11 12.80 -1.36
CA MET A 374 -1.48 14.12 -1.36
C MET A 374 -2.54 15.24 -1.36
N GLY A 375 -3.57 15.10 -2.17
CA GLY A 375 -4.71 16.03 -2.22
C GLY A 375 -5.43 16.17 -0.88
N SER A 376 -5.61 15.06 -0.14
CA SER A 376 -6.21 15.09 1.20
C SER A 376 -5.38 15.92 2.18
N ILE A 377 -4.06 15.80 2.11
CA ILE A 377 -3.16 16.56 2.99
C ILE A 377 -3.20 18.05 2.65
N LEU A 378 -3.15 18.41 1.35
CA LEU A 378 -3.20 19.80 0.90
C LEU A 378 -4.54 20.45 1.22
N PHE A 379 -5.65 19.73 0.99
CA PHE A 379 -6.98 20.23 1.32
C PHE A 379 -7.12 20.51 2.84
N ALA A 380 -6.73 19.54 3.67
CA ALA A 380 -6.70 19.72 5.13
C ALA A 380 -5.78 20.88 5.53
N ALA A 381 -4.59 20.98 4.93
CA ALA A 381 -3.64 22.07 5.21
C ALA A 381 -4.21 23.45 4.84
N THR A 382 -4.90 23.55 3.71
CA THR A 382 -5.53 24.79 3.25
C THR A 382 -6.66 25.21 4.18
N LYS A 383 -7.52 24.28 4.55
CA LYS A 383 -8.66 24.52 5.45
C LYS A 383 -8.24 24.95 6.86
N TYR A 384 -7.20 24.34 7.40
CA TYR A 384 -6.71 24.59 8.75
C TYR A 384 -5.58 25.61 8.83
N LYS A 385 -5.21 26.28 7.73
CA LYS A 385 -4.13 27.28 7.67
C LYS A 385 -4.30 28.43 8.68
N SER A 386 -5.53 28.86 8.92
CA SER A 386 -5.87 29.92 9.87
C SER A 386 -6.07 29.41 11.32
N GLN A 387 -6.08 28.10 11.53
CA GLN A 387 -6.30 27.46 12.82
C GLN A 387 -5.00 26.87 13.37
N LYS A 388 -4.90 26.68 14.67
CA LYS A 388 -3.76 26.01 15.31
C LYS A 388 -3.98 24.49 15.33
N ALA A 389 -4.27 23.86 14.21
CA ALA A 389 -4.41 22.40 14.09
C ALA A 389 -3.04 21.71 13.91
N ILE A 390 -3.04 20.40 14.09
CA ILE A 390 -1.92 19.50 13.78
C ILE A 390 -2.47 18.46 12.81
N LEU A 391 -1.85 18.30 11.65
CA LEU A 391 -2.17 17.22 10.72
C LEU A 391 -1.40 15.97 11.12
N LEU A 392 -2.04 14.82 10.99
CA LEU A 392 -1.42 13.50 11.17
C LEU A 392 -1.53 12.71 9.87
N VAL A 393 -0.38 12.37 9.30
CA VAL A 393 -0.25 11.52 8.13
C VAL A 393 0.33 10.18 8.59
N ASP A 394 -0.55 9.22 8.83
CA ASP A 394 -0.13 7.85 9.19
C ASP A 394 0.17 7.04 7.90
N GLU A 395 0.98 5.97 8.01
CA GLU A 395 1.43 5.17 6.87
C GLU A 395 2.00 6.03 5.73
N SER A 396 2.80 7.02 6.06
CA SER A 396 3.36 7.96 5.08
C SER A 396 4.37 7.30 4.11
N ASP A 397 4.73 6.05 4.34
CA ASP A 397 5.66 5.26 3.51
C ASP A 397 5.26 5.28 2.02
N ILE A 398 3.95 5.19 1.74
CA ILE A 398 3.43 5.17 0.37
C ILE A 398 3.74 6.49 -0.36
N ILE A 399 3.56 7.62 0.32
CA ILE A 399 3.84 8.94 -0.28
C ILE A 399 5.35 9.15 -0.40
N LEU A 400 6.11 8.86 0.67
CA LEU A 400 7.53 9.16 0.77
C LEU A 400 8.41 8.29 -0.15
N ASN A 401 7.95 7.07 -0.51
CA ASN A 401 8.70 6.13 -1.35
C ASN A 401 8.30 6.18 -2.82
N ASN A 402 7.05 6.55 -3.15
CA ASN A 402 6.51 6.44 -4.51
C ASN A 402 6.38 7.80 -5.22
N CYS A 403 6.55 8.92 -4.51
CA CYS A 403 6.45 10.24 -5.12
C CYS A 403 7.80 10.65 -5.75
N GLU A 404 7.72 11.26 -6.93
CA GLU A 404 8.89 11.83 -7.60
C GLU A 404 9.55 12.91 -6.71
N LYS A 405 10.86 12.90 -6.63
CA LYS A 405 11.64 13.75 -5.72
C LYS A 405 11.32 15.24 -5.81
N GLY A 406 11.21 15.76 -7.03
CA GLY A 406 10.90 17.18 -7.26
C GLY A 406 9.52 17.54 -6.76
N ALA A 407 8.54 16.70 -7.09
CA ALA A 407 7.15 16.86 -6.69
C ALA A 407 6.98 16.75 -5.17
N LEU A 408 7.64 15.79 -4.53
CA LEU A 408 7.57 15.60 -3.07
C LEU A 408 8.17 16.78 -2.31
N ASN A 409 9.32 17.29 -2.74
CA ASN A 409 9.95 18.45 -2.09
C ASN A 409 9.06 19.69 -2.21
N PHE A 410 8.53 19.95 -3.38
CA PHE A 410 7.59 21.06 -3.62
C PHE A 410 6.32 20.90 -2.76
N PHE A 411 5.77 19.70 -2.68
CA PHE A 411 4.62 19.38 -1.86
C PHE A 411 4.85 19.66 -0.37
N LEU A 412 5.97 19.20 0.19
CA LEU A 412 6.31 19.45 1.60
C LEU A 412 6.46 20.95 1.91
N GLU A 413 6.96 21.75 0.96
CA GLU A 413 7.13 23.19 1.11
C GLU A 413 5.80 23.97 1.03
N GLN A 414 4.79 23.42 0.35
CA GLN A 414 3.47 24.05 0.26
C GLN A 414 2.66 23.96 1.56
N ILE A 415 2.92 22.98 2.40
CA ILE A 415 2.15 22.76 3.62
C ILE A 415 2.50 23.83 4.65
N LYS A 416 1.55 24.68 5.00
CA LYS A 416 1.71 25.82 5.93
C LYS A 416 1.02 25.58 7.26
N VAL A 417 0.96 24.33 7.70
CA VAL A 417 0.47 23.89 9.01
C VAL A 417 1.40 22.82 9.56
N PRO A 418 1.49 22.65 10.89
CA PRO A 418 2.28 21.56 11.48
C PRO A 418 1.73 20.18 11.08
N VAL A 419 2.63 19.31 10.62
CA VAL A 419 2.32 17.91 10.22
C VAL A 419 3.21 16.95 10.98
N ILE A 420 2.61 15.90 11.50
CA ILE A 420 3.31 14.73 12.03
C ILE A 420 3.19 13.59 10.99
N TRP A 421 4.32 13.22 10.42
CA TRP A 421 4.44 12.12 9.47
C TRP A 421 4.83 10.86 10.21
N ILE A 422 4.11 9.76 10.02
CA ILE A 422 4.40 8.48 10.64
C ILE A 422 4.78 7.46 9.57
N SER A 423 5.94 6.81 9.77
CA SER A 423 6.46 5.77 8.88
C SER A 423 6.92 4.56 9.68
N ASN A 424 6.76 3.38 9.09
CA ASN A 424 7.26 2.13 9.66
C ASN A 424 8.63 1.75 9.05
N MET A 425 8.94 2.25 7.84
CA MET A 425 10.16 1.95 7.10
C MET A 425 10.85 3.23 6.64
N VAL A 426 12.12 3.41 6.99
CA VAL A 426 12.92 4.59 6.59
C VAL A 426 13.97 4.23 5.54
N GLU A 427 14.29 2.95 5.41
CA GLU A 427 15.42 2.47 4.61
C GLU A 427 15.28 2.77 3.12
N ASN A 428 14.05 2.88 2.63
CA ASN A 428 13.73 3.15 1.23
C ASN A 428 13.54 4.65 0.93
N ILE A 429 13.48 5.51 1.97
CA ILE A 429 13.28 6.94 1.78
C ILE A 429 14.61 7.60 1.42
N GLU A 430 14.61 8.39 0.35
CA GLU A 430 15.81 9.11 -0.06
C GLU A 430 16.33 10.08 1.02
N LYS A 431 17.64 10.13 1.19
CA LYS A 431 18.29 11.03 2.15
C LYS A 431 18.00 12.51 1.90
N SER A 432 17.72 12.89 0.67
CA SER A 432 17.34 14.25 0.27
C SER A 432 15.98 14.65 0.84
N THR A 433 15.00 13.73 0.83
CA THR A 433 13.68 13.91 1.42
C THR A 433 13.74 13.96 2.95
N LEU A 434 14.55 13.09 3.57
CA LEU A 434 14.73 13.08 5.03
C LEU A 434 15.26 14.42 5.58
N ARG A 435 16.02 15.19 4.79
CA ARG A 435 16.52 16.53 5.18
C ARG A 435 15.43 17.61 5.18
N ARG A 436 14.25 17.35 4.65
CA ARG A 436 13.12 18.29 4.62
C ARG A 436 12.23 18.22 5.86
N PHE A 437 12.49 17.26 6.72
CA PHE A 437 11.82 17.20 8.03
C PHE A 437 12.57 18.05 9.02
N ASP A 438 11.86 18.95 9.71
CA ASP A 438 12.42 19.87 10.69
C ASP A 438 12.94 19.13 11.94
N TYR A 439 12.29 18.01 12.28
CA TYR A 439 12.71 17.18 13.40
C TYR A 439 12.23 15.73 13.23
N SER A 440 13.02 14.76 13.71
CA SER A 440 12.67 13.35 13.63
C SER A 440 12.85 12.63 14.95
N ILE A 441 11.95 11.68 15.24
CA ILE A 441 11.99 10.82 16.42
C ILE A 441 11.99 9.35 15.97
N HIS A 442 13.04 8.63 16.34
CA HIS A 442 13.10 7.18 16.19
C HIS A 442 12.42 6.49 17.36
N PHE A 443 11.43 5.63 17.08
CA PHE A 443 10.74 4.80 18.03
C PHE A 443 11.33 3.40 18.04
N GLU A 444 12.16 3.14 19.03
CA GLU A 444 12.77 1.82 19.26
C GLU A 444 11.75 0.86 19.89
N ARG A 445 12.00 -0.43 19.72
CA ARG A 445 11.21 -1.44 20.45
C ARG A 445 11.32 -1.21 21.95
N PRO A 446 10.21 -1.29 22.70
CA PRO A 446 10.24 -1.09 24.13
C PRO A 446 11.08 -2.18 24.81
N ASP A 447 11.97 -1.75 25.72
CA ASP A 447 12.67 -2.66 26.62
C ASP A 447 11.71 -3.37 27.59
N ALA A 448 12.18 -4.33 28.36
CA ALA A 448 11.35 -5.14 29.25
C ALA A 448 10.58 -4.27 30.28
N GLU A 449 11.18 -3.19 30.76
CA GLU A 449 10.56 -2.30 31.74
C GLU A 449 9.43 -1.47 31.13
N LYS A 450 9.64 -0.95 29.93
CA LYS A 450 8.59 -0.23 29.19
C LYS A 450 7.48 -1.19 28.74
N ARG A 451 7.81 -2.42 28.34
CA ARG A 451 6.79 -3.43 28.03
C ARG A 451 5.89 -3.73 29.22
N LEU A 452 6.47 -3.88 30.43
CA LEU A 452 5.69 -4.08 31.64
C LEU A 452 4.66 -2.97 31.84
N GLN A 453 5.07 -1.71 31.67
CA GLN A 453 4.16 -0.55 31.80
C GLN A 453 3.05 -0.57 30.74
N VAL A 454 3.38 -0.98 29.51
CA VAL A 454 2.38 -1.13 28.46
C VAL A 454 1.36 -2.21 28.83
N TRP A 455 1.81 -3.38 29.28
CA TRP A 455 0.95 -4.44 29.77
C TRP A 455 0.02 -3.97 30.89
N GLU A 456 0.56 -3.32 31.93
CA GLU A 456 -0.22 -2.77 33.03
C GLU A 456 -1.26 -1.74 32.55
N SER A 457 -0.86 -0.88 31.63
CA SER A 457 -1.76 0.14 31.06
C SER A 457 -2.90 -0.50 30.27
N VAL A 458 -2.61 -1.49 29.42
CA VAL A 458 -3.63 -2.17 28.60
C VAL A 458 -4.60 -2.96 29.50
N VAL A 459 -4.09 -3.74 30.46
CA VAL A 459 -4.92 -4.51 31.40
C VAL A 459 -5.83 -3.59 32.22
N ARG A 460 -5.34 -2.41 32.62
CA ARG A 460 -6.14 -1.40 33.32
C ARG A 460 -7.21 -0.81 32.41
N LYS A 461 -6.84 -0.38 31.19
CA LYS A 461 -7.76 0.27 30.24
C LYS A 461 -8.88 -0.70 29.82
N GLN A 462 -8.61 -1.98 29.74
CA GLN A 462 -9.61 -2.99 29.38
C GLN A 462 -10.40 -3.55 30.56
N ASN A 463 -10.17 -3.04 31.78
CA ASN A 463 -10.77 -3.58 33.00
C ASN A 463 -10.57 -5.11 33.13
N ALA A 464 -9.35 -5.59 32.85
CA ALA A 464 -8.99 -7.01 32.84
C ALA A 464 -8.12 -7.42 34.02
N LYS A 465 -8.09 -6.65 35.11
CA LYS A 465 -7.28 -6.92 36.32
C LYS A 465 -7.66 -8.24 37.00
N SER A 466 -8.89 -8.70 36.86
CA SER A 466 -9.37 -9.97 37.40
C SER A 466 -8.84 -11.19 36.62
N LEU A 467 -8.39 -10.99 35.37
CA LEU A 467 -7.91 -12.08 34.50
C LEU A 467 -6.42 -12.36 34.67
N LEU A 468 -5.62 -11.35 35.04
CA LEU A 468 -4.16 -11.44 35.09
C LEU A 468 -3.62 -10.87 36.39
N SER A 469 -2.87 -11.68 37.14
CA SER A 469 -2.16 -11.22 38.35
C SER A 469 -0.96 -10.33 37.96
N GLN A 470 -0.49 -9.51 38.92
CA GLN A 470 0.68 -8.65 38.71
C GLN A 470 1.94 -9.45 38.34
N ASP A 471 2.13 -10.63 38.97
CA ASP A 471 3.26 -11.50 38.69
C ASP A 471 3.15 -12.13 37.29
N THR A 472 1.93 -12.49 36.88
CA THR A 472 1.67 -12.98 35.53
C THR A 472 1.99 -11.92 34.48
N ILE A 473 1.58 -10.66 34.70
CA ILE A 473 1.89 -9.53 33.82
C ILE A 473 3.41 -9.34 33.70
N ARG A 474 4.16 -9.43 34.80
CA ARG A 474 5.63 -9.36 34.79
C ARG A 474 6.25 -10.48 33.96
N LEU A 475 5.77 -11.70 34.12
CA LEU A 475 6.22 -12.87 33.34
C LEU A 475 5.95 -12.67 31.83
N LEU A 476 4.71 -12.37 31.46
CA LEU A 476 4.31 -12.16 30.07
C LEU A 476 5.08 -11.01 29.41
N SER A 477 5.33 -9.93 30.16
CA SER A 477 6.09 -8.78 29.64
C SER A 477 7.57 -9.10 29.38
N ALA A 478 8.14 -10.02 30.15
CA ALA A 478 9.52 -10.46 29.95
C ALA A 478 9.66 -11.47 28.78
N GLU A 479 8.68 -12.36 28.64
CA GLU A 479 8.72 -13.46 27.67
C GLU A 479 8.25 -13.07 26.27
N LEU A 480 7.26 -12.17 26.17
CA LEU A 480 6.57 -11.84 24.92
C LEU A 480 6.95 -10.43 24.41
N PRO A 481 7.81 -10.32 23.40
CA PRO A 481 8.24 -9.04 22.83
C PRO A 481 7.20 -8.44 21.85
N ILE A 482 5.90 -8.60 22.16
CA ILE A 482 4.81 -8.10 21.32
C ILE A 482 4.55 -6.61 21.54
N THR A 483 3.90 -6.01 20.54
CA THR A 483 3.55 -4.59 20.52
C THR A 483 2.33 -4.29 21.40
N ALA A 484 2.08 -3.01 21.70
CA ALA A 484 0.90 -2.59 22.43
C ALA A 484 -0.42 -3.04 21.78
N GLY A 485 -0.46 -3.06 20.44
CA GLY A 485 -1.57 -3.60 19.65
C GLY A 485 -1.78 -5.10 19.89
N GLY A 486 -0.70 -5.89 19.83
CA GLY A 486 -0.73 -7.33 20.10
C GLY A 486 -1.18 -7.64 21.55
N ILE A 487 -0.68 -6.89 22.53
CA ILE A 487 -1.12 -6.99 23.92
C ILE A 487 -2.63 -6.70 24.04
N THR A 488 -3.09 -5.63 23.38
CA THR A 488 -4.50 -5.25 23.40
C THR A 488 -5.39 -6.34 22.82
N LEU A 489 -5.00 -6.93 21.69
CA LEU A 489 -5.74 -8.02 21.05
C LEU A 489 -5.77 -9.29 21.93
N ALA A 490 -4.64 -9.65 22.55
CA ALA A 490 -4.55 -10.83 23.42
C ALA A 490 -5.46 -10.68 24.65
N VAL A 491 -5.40 -9.54 25.34
CA VAL A 491 -6.22 -9.29 26.53
C VAL A 491 -7.71 -9.17 26.16
N ALA A 492 -8.06 -8.45 25.07
CA ALA A 492 -9.44 -8.31 24.64
C ALA A 492 -10.03 -9.62 24.15
N GLY A 493 -9.26 -10.42 23.40
CA GLY A 493 -9.66 -11.74 22.92
C GLY A 493 -10.00 -12.68 24.08
N THR A 494 -9.08 -12.79 25.03
CA THR A 494 -9.30 -13.61 26.23
C THR A 494 -10.50 -13.14 27.04
N LYS A 495 -10.66 -11.83 27.25
CA LYS A 495 -11.82 -11.28 27.94
C LYS A 495 -13.14 -11.64 27.27
N ARG A 496 -13.20 -11.62 25.94
CA ARG A 496 -14.41 -12.05 25.19
C ARG A 496 -14.71 -13.52 25.39
N LEU A 497 -13.71 -14.38 25.37
CA LEU A 497 -13.88 -15.83 25.59
C LEU A 497 -14.40 -16.12 27.01
N VAL A 498 -13.83 -15.46 28.02
CA VAL A 498 -14.30 -15.59 29.43
C VAL A 498 -15.74 -15.08 29.56
N MET A 499 -16.08 -13.94 28.95
CA MET A 499 -17.44 -13.39 28.95
C MET A 499 -18.45 -14.31 28.21
N ALA A 500 -18.00 -15.02 27.21
CA ALA A 500 -18.81 -16.01 26.50
C ALA A 500 -19.04 -17.31 27.28
N GLY A 501 -18.45 -17.43 28.49
CA GLY A 501 -18.60 -18.63 29.33
C GLY A 501 -17.74 -19.84 28.89
N CYS A 502 -16.71 -19.60 28.07
CA CYS A 502 -15.76 -20.67 27.70
C CYS A 502 -14.95 -21.10 28.93
N ASP A 503 -14.83 -22.39 29.13
CA ASP A 503 -13.95 -22.97 30.19
C ASP A 503 -12.51 -22.94 29.69
N ILE A 504 -11.80 -21.86 30.00
CA ILE A 504 -10.44 -21.59 29.54
C ILE A 504 -9.58 -21.04 30.69
N ASP A 505 -8.30 -21.40 30.73
CA ASP A 505 -7.32 -20.67 31.54
C ASP A 505 -7.01 -19.30 30.91
N PRO A 506 -7.34 -18.19 31.58
CA PRO A 506 -7.11 -16.85 31.04
C PRO A 506 -5.64 -16.56 30.74
N VAL A 507 -4.70 -17.08 31.55
CA VAL A 507 -3.27 -16.84 31.38
C VAL A 507 -2.77 -17.54 30.13
N GLN A 508 -3.15 -18.81 29.96
CA GLN A 508 -2.78 -19.61 28.79
C GLN A 508 -3.41 -19.03 27.51
N SER A 509 -4.64 -18.57 27.58
CA SER A 509 -5.32 -17.95 26.43
C SER A 509 -4.66 -16.65 25.98
N VAL A 510 -4.31 -15.76 26.93
CA VAL A 510 -3.55 -14.54 26.62
C VAL A 510 -2.21 -14.89 25.99
N ARG A 511 -1.52 -15.88 26.53
CA ARG A 511 -0.24 -16.35 25.99
C ARG A 511 -0.39 -16.86 24.55
N THR A 512 -1.32 -17.76 24.29
CA THR A 512 -1.52 -18.37 22.97
C THR A 512 -1.87 -17.31 21.91
N ILE A 513 -2.76 -16.37 22.23
CA ILE A 513 -3.13 -15.28 21.30
C ILE A 513 -1.92 -14.36 21.05
N ALA A 514 -1.16 -14.05 22.09
CA ALA A 514 0.04 -13.22 21.98
C ALA A 514 1.15 -13.89 21.17
N GLU A 515 1.33 -15.19 21.33
CA GLU A 515 2.28 -16.02 20.57
C GLU A 515 1.89 -16.06 19.08
N ALA A 516 0.63 -16.30 18.77
CA ALA A 516 0.12 -16.29 17.40
C ALA A 516 0.36 -14.91 16.72
N GLN A 517 0.18 -13.81 17.46
CA GLN A 517 0.50 -12.47 16.96
C GLN A 517 2.01 -12.27 16.72
N ALA A 518 2.85 -12.77 17.62
CA ALA A 518 4.29 -12.69 17.47
C ALA A 518 4.79 -13.50 16.27
N GLU A 519 4.22 -14.67 16.04
CA GLU A 519 4.53 -15.54 14.91
C GLU A 519 4.12 -14.89 13.59
N LEU A 520 2.91 -14.31 13.52
CA LEU A 520 2.42 -13.58 12.35
C LEU A 520 3.36 -12.44 11.97
N LEU A 521 3.89 -11.71 12.95
CA LEU A 521 4.80 -10.58 12.76
C LEU A 521 6.26 -11.02 12.65
N LYS A 522 6.55 -12.32 12.55
CA LYS A 522 7.90 -12.92 12.52
C LYS A 522 8.79 -12.38 13.65
N LEU A 523 8.20 -12.08 14.79
CA LEU A 523 8.93 -11.69 15.97
C LEU A 523 9.59 -12.97 16.53
N ASN A 524 10.90 -12.94 16.72
CA ASN A 524 11.59 -14.04 17.40
C ASN A 524 11.07 -14.10 18.84
N LEU A 525 10.15 -15.02 19.11
CA LEU A 525 9.77 -15.36 20.45
C LEU A 525 10.98 -15.95 21.13
N GLU A 526 11.54 -15.21 22.06
CA GLU A 526 12.60 -15.72 22.92
C GLU A 526 11.95 -16.66 23.94
N TYR A 527 11.61 -17.86 23.48
CA TYR A 527 11.25 -18.92 24.42
C TYR A 527 12.45 -19.22 25.29
N VAL A 528 12.42 -18.73 26.49
CA VAL A 528 13.08 -19.51 27.57
C VAL A 528 12.24 -20.77 27.72
N ASN A 529 12.62 -21.81 26.98
CA ASN A 529 12.02 -23.15 27.05
C ASN A 529 12.20 -23.70 28.47
N ARG A 530 11.41 -23.23 29.44
CA ARG A 530 11.37 -23.80 30.79
C ARG A 530 10.62 -25.15 30.84
N ASP A 531 9.65 -25.32 29.93
CA ASP A 531 8.76 -26.50 30.01
C ASP A 531 9.19 -27.71 29.16
N LYS A 532 10.24 -27.59 28.35
CA LYS A 532 10.87 -28.75 27.72
C LYS A 532 12.05 -29.35 28.52
N GLU A 533 12.37 -28.74 29.67
CA GLU A 533 13.48 -29.20 30.52
C GLU A 533 13.19 -30.53 31.30
N SER A 534 11.93 -30.98 31.29
CA SER A 534 11.59 -32.17 32.11
C SER A 534 11.97 -33.52 31.50
N ARG A 535 12.50 -33.59 30.28
CA ARG A 535 12.84 -34.85 29.60
C ARG A 535 14.13 -34.87 28.78
N SER A 536 14.91 -33.80 28.70
CA SER A 536 16.25 -33.90 28.13
C SER A 536 17.24 -34.32 29.19
N PRO A 537 18.06 -35.35 28.94
CA PRO A 537 19.12 -35.73 29.87
C PRO A 537 19.98 -34.50 30.16
N ARG A 538 20.35 -34.30 31.43
CA ARG A 538 21.15 -33.17 31.89
C ARG A 538 22.38 -33.03 31.02
N TYR A 539 22.63 -31.81 30.45
CA TYR A 539 23.85 -31.52 29.76
C TYR A 539 25.04 -31.75 30.67
N LEU A 540 25.79 -32.81 30.39
CA LEU A 540 26.87 -33.29 31.24
C LEU A 540 28.18 -32.63 30.73
N PHE A 541 28.42 -31.42 31.20
CA PHE A 541 29.62 -30.63 30.88
C PHE A 541 30.93 -31.41 31.08
N ASN A 542 31.02 -32.25 32.14
CA ASN A 542 32.20 -33.03 32.46
C ASN A 542 32.48 -34.19 31.49
N ALA A 543 31.58 -34.51 30.61
CA ALA A 543 31.75 -35.54 29.58
C ALA A 543 32.48 -35.01 28.32
N LEU A 544 32.55 -33.70 28.12
CA LEU A 544 33.08 -33.10 26.89
C LEU A 544 34.62 -33.29 26.82
N ASN A 545 35.07 -33.60 25.60
CA ASN A 545 36.50 -33.64 25.29
C ASN A 545 36.89 -32.30 24.61
N THR A 546 37.55 -31.43 25.35
CA THR A 546 38.04 -30.14 24.84
C THR A 546 39.55 -30.00 25.07
N ASP A 547 40.22 -29.26 24.19
CA ASP A 547 41.64 -28.92 24.29
C ASP A 547 41.93 -27.82 25.32
N ALA A 548 40.90 -27.02 25.65
CA ALA A 548 40.99 -25.91 26.59
C ALA A 548 40.52 -26.33 28.00
N ASP A 549 41.14 -25.76 29.03
CA ASP A 549 40.66 -25.85 30.40
C ASP A 549 39.40 -25.01 30.56
N MET A 550 38.27 -25.68 30.57
CA MET A 550 36.94 -25.03 30.58
C MET A 550 36.69 -24.21 31.84
N SER A 551 37.34 -24.56 32.95
CA SER A 551 37.25 -23.76 34.19
C SER A 551 37.93 -22.39 34.02
N LYS A 552 39.01 -22.31 33.25
CA LYS A 552 39.65 -21.05 32.89
C LYS A 552 38.79 -20.24 31.90
N VAL A 553 38.21 -20.91 30.89
CA VAL A 553 37.28 -20.26 29.95
C VAL A 553 36.12 -19.62 30.71
N LEU A 554 35.46 -20.33 31.61
CA LEU A 554 34.36 -19.80 32.42
C LEU A 554 34.81 -18.65 33.34
N LYS A 555 36.02 -18.71 33.93
CA LYS A 555 36.56 -17.59 34.71
C LYS A 555 36.74 -16.33 33.88
N VAL A 556 37.30 -16.44 32.69
CA VAL A 556 37.47 -15.29 31.78
C VAL A 556 36.12 -14.70 31.38
N MET A 557 35.16 -15.54 31.03
CA MET A 557 33.82 -15.13 30.64
C MET A 557 33.08 -14.44 31.79
N ASN A 558 33.14 -14.96 32.99
CA ASN A 558 32.55 -14.34 34.19
C ASN A 558 33.20 -13.00 34.53
N ALA A 559 34.52 -12.90 34.42
CA ALA A 559 35.25 -11.66 34.67
C ALA A 559 34.88 -10.59 33.66
N PHE A 560 34.78 -10.96 32.36
CA PHE A 560 34.32 -10.05 31.32
C PHE A 560 32.88 -9.59 31.58
N ASP A 561 31.96 -10.50 31.88
CA ASP A 561 30.56 -10.22 32.12
C ASP A 561 30.36 -9.28 33.32
N SER A 562 31.10 -9.51 34.40
CA SER A 562 31.04 -8.67 35.61
C SER A 562 31.49 -7.23 35.31
N ARG A 563 32.63 -7.08 34.60
CA ARG A 563 33.14 -5.78 34.21
C ARG A 563 32.15 -5.07 33.25
N TRP A 564 31.63 -5.81 32.28
CA TRP A 564 30.70 -5.27 31.27
C TRP A 564 29.39 -4.75 31.90
N LYS A 565 28.87 -5.43 32.96
CA LYS A 565 27.67 -5.02 33.69
C LYS A 565 27.89 -3.75 34.55
N GLN A 566 29.09 -3.51 35.05
CA GLN A 566 29.40 -2.39 35.96
C GLN A 566 29.74 -1.09 35.22
N MET A 567 30.13 -1.12 33.95
CA MET A 567 30.57 0.05 33.18
C MET A 567 29.44 0.76 32.45
N LYS A 568 29.57 2.08 32.24
CA LYS A 568 28.68 2.86 31.38
C LYS A 568 28.84 2.37 29.91
N LYS A 569 27.81 2.58 29.08
CA LYS A 569 27.80 2.10 27.69
C LYS A 569 29.00 2.60 26.86
N SER A 570 29.50 3.83 27.13
CA SER A 570 30.68 4.43 26.49
C SER A 570 31.99 3.74 26.85
N ASP A 571 32.10 3.19 28.06
CA ASP A 571 33.36 2.71 28.64
C ASP A 571 33.43 1.17 28.68
N ARG A 572 32.45 0.49 28.08
CA ARG A 572 32.43 -0.96 28.02
C ARG A 572 33.60 -1.50 27.21
N PRO A 573 34.21 -2.60 27.67
CA PRO A 573 35.31 -3.23 26.94
C PRO A 573 34.82 -3.70 25.56
N ASP A 574 35.77 -3.83 24.63
CA ASP A 574 35.59 -4.39 23.32
C ASP A 574 35.01 -5.83 23.39
N SER A 575 34.66 -6.40 22.24
CA SER A 575 34.08 -7.75 22.17
C SER A 575 34.96 -8.82 22.83
N LEU A 576 34.34 -9.77 23.47
CA LEU A 576 34.96 -11.06 23.80
C LEU A 576 34.49 -12.11 22.78
N ASN A 577 35.33 -12.35 21.76
CA ASN A 577 35.03 -13.28 20.70
C ASN A 577 35.57 -14.68 21.00
N MET A 578 34.71 -15.70 20.90
CA MET A 578 35.05 -17.10 21.12
C MET A 578 34.78 -17.92 19.87
N LEU A 579 35.70 -18.79 19.49
CA LEU A 579 35.55 -19.78 18.44
C LEU A 579 35.43 -21.20 19.03
N LEU A 580 34.35 -21.87 18.67
CA LEU A 580 34.13 -23.29 18.96
C LEU A 580 34.29 -24.08 17.66
N TYR A 581 35.25 -24.99 17.60
CA TYR A 581 35.51 -25.75 16.36
C TYR A 581 35.71 -27.24 16.64
N GLY A 582 35.42 -28.04 15.64
CA GLY A 582 35.57 -29.51 15.73
C GLY A 582 34.41 -30.29 15.11
N PRO A 583 34.42 -31.62 15.13
CA PRO A 583 33.44 -32.46 14.45
C PRO A 583 31.98 -32.14 14.82
N PRO A 584 31.02 -32.42 13.92
CA PRO A 584 29.60 -32.26 14.24
C PRO A 584 29.15 -33.14 15.39
N GLY A 585 28.11 -32.71 16.12
CA GLY A 585 27.56 -33.49 17.25
C GLY A 585 28.35 -33.45 18.55
N THR A 586 29.51 -32.76 18.61
CA THR A 586 30.39 -32.71 19.79
C THR A 586 29.91 -31.79 20.91
N GLY A 587 28.76 -31.09 20.74
CA GLY A 587 28.10 -30.31 21.80
C GLY A 587 28.42 -28.83 21.80
N LYS A 588 28.93 -28.25 20.70
CA LYS A 588 29.28 -26.82 20.55
C LYS A 588 28.10 -25.90 20.86
N THR A 589 26.95 -26.15 20.25
CA THR A 589 25.73 -25.33 20.40
C THR A 589 25.18 -25.45 21.83
N GLU A 590 25.18 -26.66 22.42
CA GLU A 590 24.73 -26.85 23.79
C GLU A 590 25.67 -26.20 24.81
N PHE A 591 26.96 -26.14 24.51
CA PHE A 591 27.94 -25.40 25.33
C PHE A 591 27.61 -23.91 25.36
N ALA A 592 27.29 -23.28 24.21
CA ALA A 592 26.89 -21.87 24.14
C ALA A 592 25.61 -21.61 24.97
N LYS A 593 24.63 -22.52 24.92
CA LYS A 593 23.42 -22.45 25.76
C LYS A 593 23.75 -22.58 27.26
N HIS A 594 24.60 -23.51 27.62
CA HIS A 594 25.06 -23.65 28.99
C HIS A 594 25.76 -22.41 29.53
N LEU A 595 26.64 -21.80 28.70
CA LEU A 595 27.33 -20.59 29.04
C LEU A 595 26.37 -19.42 29.29
N ALA A 596 25.37 -19.25 28.41
CA ALA A 596 24.35 -18.21 28.55
C ALA A 596 23.54 -18.37 29.87
N ARG A 597 23.20 -19.60 30.24
CA ARG A 597 22.56 -19.93 31.54
C ARG A 597 23.47 -19.56 32.70
N THR A 598 24.74 -19.94 32.63
CA THR A 598 25.73 -19.69 33.71
C THR A 598 25.94 -18.20 33.94
N LEU A 599 25.99 -17.40 32.86
CA LEU A 599 26.15 -15.96 32.92
C LEU A 599 24.83 -15.18 33.17
N ASN A 600 23.71 -15.93 33.24
CA ASN A 600 22.36 -15.36 33.31
C ASN A 600 22.12 -14.25 32.25
N ARG A 601 22.50 -14.59 30.99
CA ARG A 601 22.29 -13.74 29.82
C ARG A 601 21.40 -14.43 28.81
N LYS A 602 20.72 -13.63 28.01
CA LYS A 602 20.01 -14.08 26.80
C LYS A 602 21.02 -14.63 25.79
N LEU A 603 20.60 -15.60 25.01
CA LEU A 603 21.36 -16.15 23.88
C LEU A 603 20.60 -15.89 22.59
N VAL A 604 21.18 -15.12 21.71
CA VAL A 604 20.69 -14.94 20.33
C VAL A 604 21.41 -15.96 19.46
N VAL A 605 20.68 -16.95 18.98
CA VAL A 605 21.19 -17.99 18.08
C VAL A 605 20.85 -17.63 16.65
N LYS A 606 21.84 -17.58 15.79
CA LYS A 606 21.70 -17.41 14.34
C LYS A 606 22.49 -18.48 13.62
N LYS A 607 22.01 -18.93 12.47
CA LYS A 607 22.76 -19.74 11.54
C LYS A 607 23.26 -18.86 10.40
N ALA A 608 24.38 -19.25 9.79
CA ALA A 608 24.87 -18.51 8.63
C ALA A 608 23.86 -18.48 7.49
N SER A 609 23.08 -19.55 7.31
CA SER A 609 21.97 -19.62 6.35
C SER A 609 20.88 -18.55 6.56
N ASP A 610 20.66 -18.13 7.82
CA ASP A 610 19.63 -17.10 8.13
C ASP A 610 20.05 -15.69 7.69
N LEU A 611 21.35 -15.50 7.42
CA LEU A 611 21.93 -14.22 7.06
C LEU A 611 22.16 -14.08 5.56
N LEU A 612 22.39 -15.19 4.85
CA LEU A 612 22.67 -15.22 3.43
C LEU A 612 21.40 -14.87 2.63
N ASN A 613 21.53 -13.94 1.71
CA ASN A 613 20.48 -13.55 0.79
C ASN A 613 20.98 -13.57 -0.65
N CYS A 614 20.11 -13.76 -1.63
CA CYS A 614 20.43 -13.78 -3.05
C CYS A 614 20.73 -12.36 -3.63
N TYR A 615 20.34 -11.30 -2.91
CA TYR A 615 20.59 -9.93 -3.35
C TYR A 615 21.90 -9.39 -2.77
N VAL A 616 22.71 -8.75 -3.64
CA VAL A 616 23.98 -8.13 -3.24
C VAL A 616 23.73 -6.98 -2.25
N GLY A 617 24.42 -7.01 -1.13
CA GLY A 617 24.31 -6.01 -0.06
C GLY A 617 23.33 -6.34 1.06
N ASP A 618 22.40 -7.27 0.88
CA ASP A 618 21.42 -7.62 1.92
C ASP A 618 22.03 -8.52 2.99
N THR A 619 22.96 -9.40 2.62
CA THR A 619 23.72 -10.20 3.59
C THR A 619 24.49 -9.30 4.56
N GLU A 620 25.17 -8.26 4.06
CA GLU A 620 25.89 -7.29 4.88
C GLU A 620 24.96 -6.51 5.82
N LYS A 621 23.75 -6.16 5.35
CA LYS A 621 22.71 -5.54 6.21
C LYS A 621 22.26 -6.50 7.32
N ASN A 622 22.00 -7.76 6.97
CA ASN A 622 21.60 -8.77 7.93
C ASN A 622 22.68 -9.01 9.01
N ILE A 623 23.94 -9.04 8.61
CA ILE A 623 25.06 -9.16 9.55
C ILE A 623 25.08 -7.97 10.52
N ARG A 624 24.99 -6.72 10.03
CA ARG A 624 24.94 -5.51 10.88
C ARG A 624 23.76 -5.57 11.85
N GLN A 625 22.58 -5.95 11.35
CA GLN A 625 21.37 -6.00 12.16
C GLN A 625 21.49 -7.07 13.26
N MET A 626 22.03 -8.23 12.96
CA MET A 626 22.28 -9.30 13.93
C MET A 626 23.15 -8.82 15.11
N PHE A 627 24.27 -8.15 14.85
CA PHE A 627 25.15 -7.61 15.90
C PHE A 627 24.47 -6.52 16.71
N LYS A 628 23.73 -5.62 16.03
CA LYS A 628 22.96 -4.55 16.66
C LYS A 628 21.87 -5.09 17.60
N ASP A 629 21.09 -6.07 17.16
CA ASP A 629 20.06 -6.71 17.96
C ASP A 629 20.64 -7.37 19.21
N ALA A 630 21.80 -8.05 19.09
CA ALA A 630 22.48 -8.67 20.21
C ALA A 630 23.02 -7.63 21.21
N GLU A 631 23.54 -6.48 20.72
CA GLU A 631 24.02 -5.39 21.59
C GLU A 631 22.88 -4.71 22.33
N GLU A 632 21.76 -4.42 21.64
CA GLU A 632 20.58 -3.80 22.22
C GLU A 632 19.90 -4.68 23.28
N SER A 633 19.82 -5.98 23.00
CA SER A 633 19.27 -6.96 23.97
C SER A 633 20.24 -7.37 25.07
N LYS A 634 21.50 -6.91 25.03
CA LYS A 634 22.61 -7.31 25.93
C LYS A 634 22.82 -8.83 25.98
N ALA A 635 22.54 -9.50 24.88
CA ALA A 635 22.63 -10.94 24.73
C ALA A 635 24.03 -11.42 24.40
N ILE A 636 24.26 -12.73 24.59
CA ILE A 636 25.36 -13.43 23.95
C ILE A 636 24.94 -13.74 22.53
N LEU A 637 25.74 -13.35 21.54
CA LEU A 637 25.50 -13.67 20.13
C LEU A 637 26.20 -14.99 19.78
N PHE A 638 25.43 -15.97 19.35
CA PHE A 638 25.93 -17.24 18.87
C PHE A 638 25.61 -17.44 17.39
N LEU A 639 26.66 -17.62 16.59
CA LEU A 639 26.55 -17.90 15.16
C LEU A 639 26.94 -19.36 14.91
N ASP A 640 25.99 -20.18 14.53
CA ASP A 640 26.22 -21.57 14.16
C ASP A 640 26.55 -21.69 12.66
N GLU A 641 27.30 -22.74 12.29
CA GLU A 641 27.72 -22.96 10.89
C GLU A 641 28.43 -21.77 10.26
N ALA A 642 29.30 -21.10 11.06
CA ALA A 642 29.93 -19.85 10.67
C ALA A 642 30.91 -19.96 9.48
N ASP A 643 31.14 -21.16 8.98
CA ASP A 643 32.12 -21.49 7.92
C ASP A 643 32.00 -20.60 6.70
N SER A 644 30.78 -20.35 6.22
CA SER A 644 30.51 -19.56 5.01
C SER A 644 30.81 -18.05 5.17
N LEU A 645 30.74 -17.52 6.40
CA LEU A 645 30.89 -16.08 6.69
C LEU A 645 32.27 -15.70 7.24
N ILE A 646 33.11 -16.70 7.61
CA ILE A 646 34.49 -16.49 8.17
C ILE A 646 35.57 -17.30 7.45
N ARG A 647 35.27 -17.78 6.23
CA ARG A 647 36.19 -18.55 5.39
C ARG A 647 37.33 -17.73 4.84
N ASP A 648 38.36 -18.42 4.32
CA ASP A 648 39.50 -17.79 3.65
C ASP A 648 39.08 -17.04 2.37
N ARG A 649 39.47 -15.80 2.26
CA ARG A 649 39.19 -14.91 1.12
C ARG A 649 39.91 -15.31 -0.16
N SER A 650 41.04 -16.04 -0.05
CA SER A 650 41.79 -16.51 -1.23
C SER A 650 41.04 -17.52 -2.06
N GLY A 651 40.04 -18.20 -1.49
CA GLY A 651 39.14 -19.14 -2.16
C GLY A 651 37.82 -18.56 -2.61
N ALA A 652 37.59 -17.24 -2.52
CA ALA A 652 36.35 -16.60 -2.92
C ALA A 652 36.24 -16.52 -4.46
N ASN A 653 35.13 -17.04 -5.01
CA ASN A 653 34.88 -17.00 -6.46
C ASN A 653 34.29 -15.67 -6.91
N HIS A 654 33.72 -14.90 -5.97
CA HIS A 654 33.00 -13.66 -6.27
C HIS A 654 33.35 -12.51 -5.30
N SER A 655 33.34 -11.29 -5.77
CA SER A 655 33.68 -10.10 -4.96
C SER A 655 32.75 -9.86 -3.77
N TRP A 656 31.46 -10.25 -3.87
CA TRP A 656 30.51 -10.11 -2.76
C TRP A 656 30.83 -11.04 -1.58
N GLU A 657 31.42 -12.21 -1.81
CA GLU A 657 31.84 -13.12 -0.75
C GLU A 657 32.95 -12.49 0.11
N VAL A 658 33.87 -11.80 -0.53
CA VAL A 658 34.92 -11.02 0.17
C VAL A 658 34.29 -9.88 0.99
N SER A 659 33.26 -9.21 0.43
CA SER A 659 32.54 -8.13 1.11
C SER A 659 31.84 -8.63 2.38
N GLN A 660 31.17 -9.78 2.32
CA GLN A 660 30.49 -10.40 3.45
C GLN A 660 31.45 -10.76 4.58
N VAL A 661 32.60 -11.37 4.25
CA VAL A 661 33.65 -11.68 5.24
C VAL A 661 34.21 -10.40 5.87
N ASN A 662 34.45 -9.36 5.07
CA ASN A 662 34.96 -8.07 5.58
C ASN A 662 33.94 -7.42 6.51
N GLU A 663 32.64 -7.42 6.17
CA GLU A 663 31.59 -6.88 7.02
C GLU A 663 31.51 -7.65 8.34
N MET A 664 31.55 -8.99 8.28
CA MET A 664 31.56 -9.84 9.49
C MET A 664 32.73 -9.49 10.41
N LEU A 665 33.94 -9.35 9.86
CA LEU A 665 35.12 -9.01 10.64
C LEU A 665 35.03 -7.61 11.25
N THR A 666 34.48 -6.64 10.50
CA THR A 666 34.29 -5.28 10.97
C THR A 666 33.28 -5.24 12.13
N GLN A 667 32.18 -5.98 12.02
CA GLN A 667 31.19 -6.04 13.08
C GLN A 667 31.70 -6.77 14.32
N MET A 668 32.51 -7.84 14.17
CA MET A 668 33.16 -8.52 15.28
C MET A 668 34.10 -7.60 16.07
N GLU A 669 34.81 -6.67 15.42
CA GLU A 669 35.67 -5.71 16.07
C GLU A 669 34.92 -4.60 16.81
N ASN A 670 33.81 -4.13 16.23
CA ASN A 670 33.03 -3.03 16.78
C ASN A 670 32.02 -3.48 17.85
N PHE A 671 31.72 -4.76 17.94
CA PHE A 671 30.70 -5.31 18.83
C PHE A 671 31.12 -5.18 20.28
N LYS A 672 30.24 -4.66 21.13
CA LYS A 672 30.49 -4.53 22.58
C LYS A 672 29.71 -5.59 23.35
N GLY A 673 30.23 -6.82 23.36
CA GLY A 673 29.54 -7.95 23.99
C GLY A 673 30.31 -9.25 23.86
N ILE A 674 29.60 -10.37 24.06
CA ILE A 674 30.13 -11.70 23.92
C ILE A 674 29.65 -12.29 22.59
N PHE A 675 30.57 -12.59 21.70
CA PHE A 675 30.29 -13.24 20.42
C PHE A 675 30.92 -14.67 20.40
N ILE A 676 30.14 -15.65 20.03
CA ILE A 676 30.56 -17.03 19.91
C ILE A 676 30.26 -17.54 18.50
N ALA A 677 31.27 -18.00 17.78
CA ALA A 677 31.10 -18.66 16.48
C ALA A 677 31.35 -20.15 16.60
N ALA A 678 30.53 -20.95 15.96
CA ALA A 678 30.75 -22.41 15.88
C ALA A 678 31.00 -22.84 14.43
N THR A 679 31.98 -23.73 14.23
CA THR A 679 32.35 -24.30 12.92
C THR A 679 32.63 -25.80 13.03
N ASN A 680 32.35 -26.52 11.98
CA ASN A 680 32.67 -27.92 11.86
C ASN A 680 34.07 -28.16 11.22
N PHE A 681 34.68 -27.15 10.64
CA PHE A 681 35.93 -27.24 9.89
C PHE A 681 37.12 -26.63 10.66
N ASP A 682 38.24 -27.34 10.70
CA ASP A 682 39.47 -26.92 11.41
C ASP A 682 40.45 -26.18 10.49
N GLY A 683 40.31 -26.31 9.16
CA GLY A 683 41.33 -25.87 8.18
C GLY A 683 41.00 -24.67 7.28
N THR A 684 39.77 -24.29 7.15
CA THR A 684 39.32 -23.31 6.11
C THR A 684 39.11 -21.90 6.59
N LEU A 685 39.42 -21.60 7.86
CA LEU A 685 39.27 -20.27 8.41
C LEU A 685 40.39 -19.33 7.98
N ASP A 686 40.04 -18.14 7.50
CA ASP A 686 41.00 -17.05 7.21
C ASP A 686 41.86 -16.74 8.44
N MET A 687 43.15 -16.58 8.22
CA MET A 687 44.13 -16.30 9.28
C MET A 687 43.81 -14.98 10.01
N ALA A 688 43.24 -14.00 9.29
CA ALA A 688 42.78 -12.74 9.87
C ALA A 688 41.57 -12.94 10.80
N SER A 689 40.65 -13.82 10.42
CA SER A 689 39.50 -14.19 11.23
C SER A 689 39.90 -14.90 12.52
N ARG A 690 40.87 -15.85 12.44
CA ARG A 690 41.37 -16.58 13.61
C ARG A 690 42.01 -15.68 14.69
N ARG A 691 42.67 -14.60 14.30
CA ARG A 691 43.33 -13.64 15.23
C ARG A 691 42.33 -12.83 16.03
N ARG A 692 41.08 -12.66 15.54
CA ARG A 692 40.03 -11.87 16.19
C ARG A 692 39.27 -12.64 17.29
N PHE A 693 39.49 -13.95 17.38
CA PHE A 693 38.96 -14.74 18.47
C PHE A 693 39.95 -14.78 19.63
N ALA A 694 39.58 -14.22 20.77
CA ALA A 694 40.37 -14.21 21.97
C ALA A 694 40.44 -15.63 22.62
N LEU A 695 39.32 -16.37 22.54
CA LEU A 695 39.20 -17.73 23.03
C LEU A 695 38.96 -18.68 21.86
N LYS A 696 39.65 -19.79 21.83
CA LYS A 696 39.52 -20.83 20.81
C LYS A 696 39.44 -22.16 21.54
N VAL A 697 38.37 -22.90 21.30
CA VAL A 697 38.12 -24.17 21.99
C VAL A 697 37.84 -25.24 20.94
N LYS A 698 38.70 -26.25 20.91
CA LYS A 698 38.54 -27.45 20.08
C LYS A 698 37.69 -28.48 20.80
N PHE A 699 36.64 -28.92 20.16
CA PHE A 699 35.79 -30.02 20.60
C PHE A 699 36.23 -31.28 19.86
N GLY A 700 36.55 -32.31 20.59
CA GLY A 700 36.91 -33.65 20.08
C GLY A 700 35.83 -34.68 20.34
N TYR A 701 36.03 -35.83 19.73
CA TYR A 701 35.24 -37.03 20.09
C TYR A 701 35.47 -37.43 21.55
N LEU A 702 34.50 -38.12 22.13
CA LEU A 702 34.50 -38.50 23.53
C LEU A 702 35.70 -39.36 23.89
N LYS A 703 36.21 -39.14 25.10
CA LYS A 703 37.17 -40.06 25.77
C LYS A 703 36.40 -41.12 26.52
N PRO A 704 37.06 -42.26 26.89
CA PRO A 704 36.41 -43.35 27.62
C PRO A 704 35.64 -42.91 28.88
N GLU A 705 36.21 -41.94 29.64
CA GLU A 705 35.58 -41.40 30.85
C GLU A 705 34.31 -40.60 30.49
N GLY A 706 34.34 -39.83 29.40
CA GLY A 706 33.20 -39.08 28.91
C GLY A 706 32.06 -39.98 28.39
N ILE A 707 32.40 -41.08 27.73
CA ILE A 707 31.47 -42.12 27.30
C ILE A 707 30.71 -42.70 28.50
N GLU A 708 31.43 -43.06 29.56
CA GLU A 708 30.84 -43.63 30.77
C GLU A 708 29.89 -42.62 31.45
N VAL A 709 30.27 -41.35 31.51
CA VAL A 709 29.42 -40.27 32.07
C VAL A 709 28.15 -40.09 31.28
N LEU A 710 28.23 -40.05 29.96
CA LEU A 710 27.04 -39.91 29.10
C LEU A 710 26.17 -41.17 29.11
N TRP A 711 26.77 -42.34 29.08
CA TRP A 711 26.03 -43.61 29.20
C TRP A 711 25.15 -43.64 30.46
N ARG A 712 25.73 -43.33 31.62
CA ARG A 712 24.97 -43.24 32.88
C ARG A 712 23.92 -42.15 32.87
N GLY A 713 24.16 -41.05 32.14
CA GLY A 713 23.20 -39.94 32.01
C GLY A 713 21.99 -40.24 31.14
N PHE A 714 22.19 -40.98 30.06
CA PHE A 714 21.13 -41.33 29.11
C PHE A 714 20.44 -42.66 29.43
N PHE A 715 21.22 -43.65 29.94
CA PHE A 715 20.76 -45.03 30.21
C PHE A 715 21.09 -45.45 31.64
N PRO A 716 20.50 -44.84 32.67
CA PRO A 716 20.87 -45.07 34.07
C PRO A 716 20.59 -46.48 34.55
N SER A 717 19.66 -47.22 33.93
CA SER A 717 19.27 -48.58 34.26
C SER A 717 20.21 -49.63 33.69
N VAL A 718 21.12 -49.28 32.77
CA VAL A 718 22.00 -50.26 32.10
C VAL A 718 23.47 -49.91 32.37
N ALA A 719 24.23 -50.83 32.85
CA ALA A 719 25.69 -50.64 33.12
C ALA A 719 26.47 -50.43 31.82
N CYS A 720 27.42 -49.48 31.83
CA CYS A 720 28.25 -49.19 30.66
C CYS A 720 29.23 -50.31 30.41
N PRO A 721 29.17 -51.05 29.29
CA PRO A 721 30.08 -52.09 28.96
C PRO A 721 31.46 -51.57 28.52
N ASP A 722 32.52 -52.28 28.71
CA ASP A 722 33.88 -51.90 28.29
C ASP A 722 33.98 -51.77 26.75
N ALA A 723 33.14 -52.48 26.02
CA ALA A 723 33.02 -52.35 24.57
C ALA A 723 32.58 -50.94 24.13
N ALA A 724 31.74 -50.26 24.92
CA ALA A 724 31.35 -48.87 24.65
C ALA A 724 32.53 -47.90 24.87
N LYS A 725 33.32 -48.09 25.92
CA LYS A 725 34.47 -47.24 26.26
C LYS A 725 35.57 -47.28 25.20
N ASN A 726 35.66 -48.38 24.46
CA ASN A 726 36.63 -48.55 23.37
C ASN A 726 36.12 -48.10 22.01
N MET A 727 34.94 -47.48 21.92
CA MET A 727 34.42 -46.95 20.67
C MET A 727 35.11 -45.63 20.31
N HIS A 728 35.60 -45.56 19.07
CA HIS A 728 36.20 -44.37 18.52
C HIS A 728 35.17 -43.52 17.78
N MET A 729 35.43 -42.22 17.65
CA MET A 729 34.59 -41.24 16.89
C MET A 729 33.18 -41.01 17.49
N LEU A 730 32.96 -41.36 18.76
CA LEU A 730 31.70 -41.16 19.44
C LEU A 730 31.58 -39.69 19.90
N ALA A 731 30.43 -39.08 19.67
CA ALA A 731 30.12 -37.73 20.09
C ALA A 731 28.85 -37.67 20.97
N PRO A 732 28.64 -36.64 21.80
CA PRO A 732 27.42 -36.47 22.59
C PRO A 732 26.13 -36.52 21.77
N GLY A 733 26.17 -36.05 20.53
CA GLY A 733 25.04 -36.08 19.58
C GLY A 733 24.58 -37.49 19.27
N ASP A 734 25.50 -38.49 19.23
CA ASP A 734 25.17 -39.88 18.92
C ASP A 734 24.37 -40.53 20.05
N PHE A 735 24.70 -40.17 21.30
CA PHE A 735 23.91 -40.59 22.46
C PHE A 735 22.50 -40.05 22.42
N ASN A 736 22.34 -38.79 21.98
CA ASN A 736 21.03 -38.19 21.85
C ASN A 736 20.20 -38.80 20.69
N ALA A 737 20.85 -39.12 19.57
CA ALA A 737 20.24 -39.83 18.45
C ALA A 737 19.80 -41.23 18.86
N ALA A 738 20.70 -42.01 19.45
CA ALA A 738 20.39 -43.35 19.95
C ALA A 738 19.26 -43.33 21.00
N TYR A 739 19.31 -42.41 21.95
CA TYR A 739 18.26 -42.25 22.96
C TYR A 739 16.90 -41.87 22.33
N SER A 740 16.89 -41.02 21.32
CA SER A 740 15.65 -40.63 20.64
C SER A 740 14.92 -41.80 20.00
N THR A 741 15.64 -42.82 19.57
CA THR A 741 15.07 -44.07 19.01
C THR A 741 14.73 -45.04 20.14
N LEU A 742 15.66 -45.29 21.05
CA LEU A 742 15.55 -46.34 22.09
C LEU A 742 14.54 -45.99 23.20
N ARG A 743 14.17 -44.72 23.37
CA ARG A 743 13.16 -44.33 24.38
C ARG A 743 11.75 -44.88 24.14
N PHE A 744 11.51 -45.46 22.98
CA PHE A 744 10.24 -46.09 22.62
C PHE A 744 10.28 -47.62 22.79
N TYR A 745 11.43 -48.20 23.23
CA TYR A 745 11.60 -49.62 23.50
C TYR A 745 11.12 -49.91 24.93
N ASP A 746 10.59 -51.13 25.13
CA ASP A 746 10.23 -51.60 26.47
C ASP A 746 11.46 -51.77 27.33
N GLU A 747 11.32 -51.63 28.67
CA GLU A 747 12.44 -51.75 29.60
C GLU A 747 13.17 -53.12 29.51
N THR A 748 12.48 -54.17 29.08
CA THR A 748 13.05 -55.52 28.88
C THR A 748 13.88 -55.60 27.59
N GLU A 749 13.66 -54.75 26.61
CA GLU A 749 14.40 -54.73 25.35
C GLU A 749 15.61 -53.80 25.39
N LEU A 750 15.65 -52.89 26.37
CA LEU A 750 16.74 -51.94 26.55
C LEU A 750 17.95 -52.61 27.22
N THR A 751 18.69 -53.37 26.43
CA THR A 751 19.91 -54.03 26.84
C THR A 751 21.18 -53.33 26.47
N ALA A 752 22.34 -53.65 27.05
CA ALA A 752 23.61 -53.05 26.65
C ALA A 752 23.94 -53.28 25.17
N ASP A 753 23.53 -54.44 24.62
CA ASP A 753 23.79 -54.79 23.22
C ASP A 753 22.91 -53.98 22.25
N THR A 754 21.65 -53.73 22.61
CA THR A 754 20.78 -52.84 21.81
C THR A 754 21.31 -51.41 21.76
N ILE A 755 21.77 -50.85 22.89
CA ILE A 755 22.38 -49.53 22.96
C ILE A 755 23.69 -49.48 22.15
N LEU A 756 24.55 -50.48 22.30
CA LEU A 756 25.79 -50.59 21.52
C LEU A 756 25.54 -50.67 20.02
N SER A 757 24.52 -51.41 19.60
CA SER A 757 24.14 -51.55 18.20
C SER A 757 23.68 -50.19 17.64
N ALA A 758 22.85 -49.46 18.38
CA ALA A 758 22.39 -48.14 17.98
C ALA A 758 23.57 -47.14 17.85
N LEU A 759 24.46 -47.10 18.85
CA LEU A 759 25.65 -46.23 18.80
C LEU A 759 26.62 -46.61 17.66
N LYS A 760 26.77 -47.92 17.35
CA LYS A 760 27.59 -48.39 16.22
C LYS A 760 27.00 -47.95 14.87
N SER A 761 25.67 -47.97 14.73
CA SER A 761 25.04 -47.50 13.50
C SER A 761 25.27 -45.99 13.28
N GLU A 762 25.21 -45.18 14.34
CA GLU A 762 25.51 -43.73 14.23
C GLU A 762 26.96 -43.46 13.80
N ILE A 763 27.91 -44.23 14.28
CA ILE A 763 29.32 -44.15 13.86
C ILE A 763 29.50 -44.58 12.40
N ALA A 764 28.83 -45.65 11.96
CA ALA A 764 28.90 -46.13 10.59
C ALA A 764 28.43 -45.11 9.57
N TYR A 765 27.40 -44.33 9.90
CA TYR A 765 26.95 -43.21 9.07
C TYR A 765 28.01 -42.11 8.89
N LYS A 766 28.85 -41.88 9.91
CA LYS A 766 29.93 -40.87 9.84
C LYS A 766 31.10 -41.31 8.95
N ASP A 767 31.41 -42.61 8.94
CA ASP A 767 32.52 -43.17 8.15
C ASP A 767 32.23 -43.32 6.67
N GLY A 768 31.02 -42.98 6.19
CA GLY A 768 30.58 -43.12 4.80
C GLY A 768 30.57 -44.58 4.32
N ARG A 769 30.67 -45.55 5.24
CA ARG A 769 30.48 -46.96 4.97
C ARG A 769 28.98 -47.24 4.98
N GLU A 770 28.31 -46.97 3.87
CA GLU A 770 26.98 -47.51 3.62
C GLU A 770 27.04 -49.01 3.58
N GLY A 771 26.92 -49.61 4.75
CA GLY A 771 26.59 -51.04 4.89
C GLY A 771 25.13 -51.19 4.50
N ARG A 772 24.88 -51.82 3.36
CA ARG A 772 23.61 -52.43 3.00
C ARG A 772 23.14 -53.32 4.14
N THR A 773 22.21 -52.86 4.94
CA THR A 773 21.15 -53.63 5.61
C THR A 773 20.13 -52.66 6.17
N MET A 774 19.16 -52.27 5.33
CA MET A 774 17.82 -52.02 5.83
C MET A 774 17.21 -53.40 6.13
N GLY A 775 17.08 -53.74 7.38
CA GLY A 775 16.26 -54.79 7.88
C GLY A 775 15.43 -54.18 9.01
N LEU A 776 14.13 -54.15 8.80
CA LEU A 776 13.09 -53.82 9.75
C LEU A 776 13.29 -54.56 11.09
#